data_be0edbb083cb7acf0ad2fd0cb49a529a
#
_entry.id   be0edbb083cb7acf0ad2fd0cb49a529a
#
_cell.length_a   1.000
_cell.length_b   1.000
_cell.length_c   1.000
_cell.angle_alpha   90.00
_cell.angle_beta   90.00
_cell.angle_gamma   90.00
#
_symmetry.space_group_name_H-M   'P 1'
#
loop_
_entity.id
_entity.type
_entity.pdbx_description
1 polymer ?
#
loop_
_entity_poly.entity_id
_entity_poly.type
_entity_poly.pdbx_seq_one_letter_code
_entity_poly.pdbx_strand_id
1 'polypeptide(L)'
;MVNMRKFLAVLVTTAATFAVLTLLAASAPGPIVLTGYRLTARPWKPLAISRDQYLNAIEGVCRYSIRHQDADGAIIDPFLKREYQYATPYFAYAVGTLIHAGRAHDLVPYGVKAMDHATKCFATGNSAIPDQHGNFFIAALVGALDLYAGHVAESTIATWRERLKTPRRAIQAENATNNWETYVMKGEWMRALAGLAERADATAAIEEAWVSRQRDRIAPEPWRLYHDRTSDPDTLSVEAVGRGNLLALVHLGYDGLSASEIRDAVESGTRLTLLLQDPSGQVPANGRTDDHVWVDVGYQLAFEVMAERSRGDVWLAGQYRHAAMLSFQSIDRWRRNDGPWAGSYFVTKNHFDPEQRVGYQPASQYSNYNGSLMFHLAEAYDARTSQIKEQPAPSEIGGYAAELDSLFASAFANAGGMQMQVNLRGQAAVTYENRWTPLGVVRFARAGWDSRLGPSDGALTKDNKGVTFAPTFLENGRWLRLAELAERYEGVWSVEFVHPLLVRCAVDYRPKAGQSGPSFRNEFTLTPDGVFSEVRKTSLDAVKWGVTWPLLENDGRPLTRTQSPYIASTGYAGSPDRQNYLAIAASVPEVTLEEPQRSTYGDLRPVRVVTPESANRVFVYPSSAGDPAPDSVHAGFRVTSEGFQSSLGRVSGRLYVGRTSAGGVGREIDLDGDGKPDVQFNGECGFVLQLDRGKVIAIETDRAATADVFGKRLTLDAHSPVLVNRLHGPTESKRR
;
A
#
# COMPACT_ATOMS: atom_id res chain seq x y z
N MET A 1 18.92 32.96 -60.30
CA MET A 1 17.58 32.52 -59.85
C MET A 1 17.43 31.01 -59.60
N VAL A 2 18.32 30.16 -60.08
CA VAL A 2 18.24 28.69 -59.88
C VAL A 2 18.74 28.26 -58.48
N ASN A 3 19.66 28.98 -57.86
CA ASN A 3 20.21 28.59 -56.54
C ASN A 3 19.32 28.95 -55.34
N MET A 4 18.41 29.90 -55.48
CA MET A 4 17.51 30.31 -54.40
C MET A 4 16.34 29.35 -54.21
N ARG A 5 15.89 28.66 -55.29
CA ARG A 5 14.84 27.65 -55.20
C ARG A 5 15.32 26.35 -54.55
N LYS A 6 16.58 25.96 -54.73
CA LYS A 6 17.18 24.80 -54.04
C LYS A 6 17.40 25.04 -52.55
N PHE A 7 17.75 26.28 -52.17
CA PHE A 7 17.91 26.65 -50.77
C PHE A 7 16.58 26.71 -50.02
N LEU A 8 15.51 27.21 -50.67
CA LEU A 8 14.17 27.20 -50.07
C LEU A 8 13.60 25.78 -49.94
N ALA A 9 13.88 24.88 -50.90
CA ALA A 9 13.41 23.48 -50.81
C ALA A 9 14.09 22.72 -49.67
N VAL A 10 15.38 22.96 -49.40
CA VAL A 10 16.10 22.34 -48.27
C VAL A 10 15.63 22.93 -46.93
N LEU A 11 15.33 24.24 -46.85
CA LEU A 11 14.81 24.86 -45.64
C LEU A 11 13.38 24.37 -45.30
N VAL A 12 12.51 24.17 -46.29
CA VAL A 12 11.16 23.67 -46.11
C VAL A 12 11.16 22.19 -45.72
N THR A 13 12.09 21.39 -46.28
CA THR A 13 12.21 19.97 -45.90
C THR A 13 12.79 19.81 -44.51
N THR A 14 13.78 20.60 -44.10
CA THR A 14 14.33 20.58 -42.74
C THR A 14 13.34 21.12 -41.72
N ALA A 15 12.58 22.17 -42.03
CA ALA A 15 11.54 22.69 -41.13
C ALA A 15 10.39 21.71 -40.97
N ALA A 16 9.98 20.98 -42.05
CA ALA A 16 8.95 19.93 -41.97
C ALA A 16 9.46 18.71 -41.20
N THR A 17 10.72 18.31 -41.32
CA THR A 17 11.32 17.20 -40.56
C THR A 17 11.48 17.59 -39.10
N PHE A 18 11.82 18.82 -38.75
CA PHE A 18 11.86 19.31 -37.38
C PHE A 18 10.43 19.46 -36.78
N ALA A 19 9.45 19.88 -37.55
CA ALA A 19 8.04 19.97 -37.10
C ALA A 19 7.44 18.57 -36.90
N VAL A 20 7.79 17.58 -37.71
CA VAL A 20 7.38 16.19 -37.53
C VAL A 20 8.09 15.51 -36.35
N LEU A 21 9.36 15.84 -36.10
CA LEU A 21 10.09 15.38 -34.93
C LEU A 21 9.64 16.06 -33.63
N THR A 22 9.17 17.31 -33.67
CA THR A 22 8.57 18.00 -32.52
C THR A 22 7.11 17.58 -32.27
N LEU A 23 6.38 17.07 -33.25
CA LEU A 23 5.04 16.52 -33.08
C LEU A 23 5.02 15.07 -32.61
N LEU A 24 6.18 14.37 -32.61
CA LEU A 24 6.35 13.01 -32.11
C LEU A 24 6.97 12.94 -30.70
N ALA A 25 7.38 14.05 -30.13
CA ALA A 25 7.62 14.15 -28.70
C ALA A 25 6.28 14.34 -27.98
N ALA A 26 5.45 13.28 -27.97
CA ALA A 26 4.50 13.12 -26.89
C ALA A 26 5.35 13.20 -25.62
N SER A 27 5.16 14.24 -24.80
CA SER A 27 5.80 14.33 -23.49
C SER A 27 5.62 12.98 -22.81
N ALA A 28 6.71 12.40 -22.35
CA ALA A 28 6.63 11.17 -21.54
C ALA A 28 5.52 11.39 -20.48
N PRO A 29 4.63 10.43 -20.26
CA PRO A 29 3.62 10.57 -19.23
C PRO A 29 4.32 10.93 -17.92
N GLY A 30 3.75 11.85 -17.14
CA GLY A 30 4.31 12.21 -15.84
C GLY A 30 4.42 10.98 -14.93
N PRO A 31 5.10 11.08 -13.79
CA PRO A 31 5.34 9.95 -12.89
C PRO A 31 4.05 9.31 -12.35
N ILE A 32 2.93 10.04 -12.40
CA ILE A 32 1.60 9.55 -11.98
C ILE A 32 0.63 9.72 -13.15
N VAL A 33 0.08 8.60 -13.60
CA VAL A 33 -0.96 8.53 -14.64
C VAL A 33 -2.22 7.97 -14.01
N LEU A 34 -3.31 8.73 -14.03
CA LEU A 34 -4.59 8.36 -13.45
C LEU A 34 -5.71 8.64 -14.47
N THR A 35 -6.59 7.66 -14.70
CA THR A 35 -7.65 7.77 -15.70
C THR A 35 -8.93 8.43 -15.19
N GLY A 36 -9.14 8.49 -13.88
CA GLY A 36 -10.31 9.13 -13.27
C GLY A 36 -11.62 8.33 -13.33
N TYR A 37 -11.57 7.07 -13.70
CA TYR A 37 -12.74 6.18 -13.69
C TYR A 37 -13.29 5.96 -12.27
N ARG A 38 -14.59 5.62 -12.17
CA ARG A 38 -15.29 5.47 -10.89
C ARG A 38 -15.95 4.11 -10.69
N LEU A 39 -16.10 3.31 -11.74
CA LEU A 39 -16.66 1.97 -11.65
C LEU A 39 -15.56 0.93 -11.42
N THR A 40 -15.86 -0.06 -10.60
CA THR A 40 -15.02 -1.22 -10.38
C THR A 40 -15.26 -2.28 -11.45
N ALA A 41 -14.20 -2.96 -11.90
CA ALA A 41 -14.31 -4.05 -12.87
C ALA A 41 -14.95 -5.31 -12.24
N ARG A 42 -15.01 -5.39 -10.93
CA ARG A 42 -15.61 -6.48 -10.14
C ARG A 42 -16.76 -5.97 -9.30
N PRO A 43 -17.74 -6.84 -8.90
CA PRO A 43 -18.81 -6.43 -8.01
C PRO A 43 -18.24 -5.81 -6.72
N TRP A 44 -18.74 -4.64 -6.37
CA TRP A 44 -18.31 -3.89 -5.21
C TRP A 44 -19.45 -3.70 -4.22
N LYS A 45 -19.13 -3.67 -2.95
CA LYS A 45 -20.07 -3.35 -1.87
C LYS A 45 -19.34 -2.66 -0.72
N PRO A 46 -20.02 -1.77 0.02
CA PRO A 46 -19.49 -1.21 1.25
C PRO A 46 -19.08 -2.32 2.24
N LEU A 47 -18.02 -2.10 2.99
CA LEU A 47 -17.60 -2.99 4.08
C LEU A 47 -18.50 -2.83 5.31
N ALA A 48 -19.10 -1.66 5.48
CA ALA A 48 -20.04 -1.33 6.57
C ALA A 48 -19.46 -1.58 7.97
N ILE A 49 -18.16 -1.40 8.13
CA ILE A 49 -17.48 -1.54 9.43
C ILE A 49 -17.95 -0.40 10.34
N SER A 50 -18.50 -0.76 11.49
CA SER A 50 -18.99 0.22 12.44
C SER A 50 -17.86 0.80 13.29
N ARG A 51 -18.10 1.97 13.86
CA ARG A 51 -17.19 2.61 14.81
C ARG A 51 -16.96 1.75 16.07
N ASP A 52 -17.97 0.99 16.50
CA ASP A 52 -17.88 0.08 17.63
C ASP A 52 -16.92 -1.10 17.43
N GLN A 53 -16.67 -1.49 16.18
CA GLN A 53 -15.68 -2.53 15.88
C GLN A 53 -14.25 -2.06 16.21
N TYR A 54 -13.97 -0.77 16.09
CA TYR A 54 -12.70 -0.19 16.56
C TYR A 54 -12.59 -0.30 18.08
N LEU A 55 -13.65 0.05 18.82
CA LEU A 55 -13.67 -0.11 20.27
C LEU A 55 -13.50 -1.57 20.70
N ASN A 56 -14.11 -2.53 19.98
CA ASN A 56 -13.92 -3.96 20.27
C ASN A 56 -12.45 -4.40 20.12
N ALA A 57 -11.75 -3.86 19.12
CA ALA A 57 -10.34 -4.15 18.92
C ALA A 57 -9.48 -3.51 20.03
N ILE A 58 -9.72 -2.24 20.34
CA ILE A 58 -9.04 -1.51 21.41
C ILE A 58 -9.25 -2.21 22.77
N GLU A 59 -10.48 -2.58 23.10
CA GLU A 59 -10.81 -3.27 24.35
C GLU A 59 -10.08 -4.61 24.46
N GLY A 60 -10.02 -5.38 23.37
CA GLY A 60 -9.27 -6.63 23.34
C GLY A 60 -7.82 -6.45 23.74
N VAL A 61 -7.13 -5.45 23.15
CA VAL A 61 -5.73 -5.16 23.48
C VAL A 61 -5.57 -4.63 24.90
N CYS A 62 -6.48 -3.75 25.36
CA CYS A 62 -6.44 -3.26 26.73
C CYS A 62 -6.59 -4.40 27.75
N ARG A 63 -7.54 -5.32 27.54
CA ARG A 63 -7.75 -6.49 28.40
C ARG A 63 -6.58 -7.48 28.37
N TYR A 64 -5.88 -7.56 27.24
CA TYR A 64 -4.61 -8.28 27.17
C TYR A 64 -3.54 -7.56 28.02
N SER A 65 -3.38 -6.23 27.85
CA SER A 65 -2.32 -5.44 28.47
C SER A 65 -2.39 -5.42 30.01
N ILE A 66 -3.59 -5.40 30.60
CA ILE A 66 -3.74 -5.44 32.07
C ILE A 66 -3.14 -6.69 32.72
N ARG A 67 -3.02 -7.79 31.99
CA ARG A 67 -2.35 -9.01 32.49
C ARG A 67 -0.83 -8.83 32.66
N HIS A 68 -0.30 -7.80 32.09
CA HIS A 68 1.11 -7.43 32.09
C HIS A 68 1.37 -6.08 32.78
N GLN A 69 0.36 -5.49 33.43
CA GLN A 69 0.55 -4.27 34.22
C GLN A 69 1.15 -4.60 35.58
N ASP A 70 2.24 -3.95 35.96
CA ASP A 70 2.86 -4.11 37.26
C ASP A 70 2.15 -3.29 38.36
N ALA A 71 2.66 -3.35 39.58
CA ALA A 71 2.09 -2.68 40.73
C ALA A 71 2.10 -1.15 40.58
N ASP A 72 3.12 -0.59 39.93
CA ASP A 72 3.32 0.84 39.73
C ASP A 72 2.53 1.40 38.53
N GLY A 73 1.95 0.52 37.70
CA GLY A 73 1.09 0.89 36.58
C GLY A 73 1.76 0.78 35.21
N ALA A 74 3.04 0.40 35.15
CA ALA A 74 3.75 0.20 33.90
C ALA A 74 3.28 -1.05 33.13
N ILE A 75 3.18 -0.98 31.82
CA ILE A 75 2.90 -2.13 30.95
C ILE A 75 4.23 -2.82 30.60
N ILE A 76 4.40 -4.01 31.14
CA ILE A 76 5.62 -4.81 31.02
C ILE A 76 5.58 -5.65 29.75
N ASP A 77 6.60 -5.54 28.92
CA ASP A 77 6.72 -6.38 27.73
C ASP A 77 6.87 -7.86 28.12
N PRO A 78 6.07 -8.77 27.53
CA PRO A 78 6.06 -10.19 27.91
C PRO A 78 7.40 -10.91 27.62
N PHE A 79 8.22 -10.39 26.71
CA PHE A 79 9.51 -10.98 26.33
C PHE A 79 10.69 -10.29 27.04
N LEU A 80 10.70 -8.95 27.08
CA LEU A 80 11.77 -8.17 27.69
C LEU A 80 11.71 -8.16 29.22
N LYS A 81 10.55 -8.48 29.82
CA LYS A 81 10.28 -8.43 31.28
C LYS A 81 10.57 -7.07 31.90
N ARG A 82 10.39 -6.01 31.11
CA ARG A 82 10.46 -4.60 31.52
C ARG A 82 9.51 -3.75 30.72
N GLU A 83 9.22 -2.56 31.20
CA GLU A 83 8.52 -1.55 30.40
C GLU A 83 9.34 -1.22 29.15
N TYR A 84 8.68 -0.98 28.03
CA TYR A 84 9.33 -0.70 26.76
C TYR A 84 8.67 0.46 26.03
N GLN A 85 9.47 1.47 25.71
CA GLN A 85 9.08 2.66 24.95
C GLN A 85 7.74 3.27 25.45
N TYR A 86 6.77 3.40 24.57
CA TYR A 86 5.50 4.11 24.76
C TYR A 86 4.30 3.20 25.11
N ALA A 87 4.54 1.96 25.51
CA ALA A 87 3.45 0.98 25.78
C ALA A 87 2.46 1.51 26.84
N THR A 88 2.96 2.08 27.95
CA THR A 88 2.12 2.56 29.07
C THR A 88 1.28 3.79 28.73
N PRO A 89 1.82 4.90 28.16
CA PRO A 89 0.98 6.06 27.82
C PRO A 89 -0.04 5.74 26.74
N TYR A 90 0.28 4.87 25.79
CA TYR A 90 -0.66 4.45 24.75
C TYR A 90 -1.80 3.59 25.31
N PHE A 91 -1.50 2.69 26.25
CA PHE A 91 -2.52 1.96 27.00
C PHE A 91 -3.43 2.92 27.80
N ALA A 92 -2.84 3.91 28.50
CA ALA A 92 -3.61 4.88 29.26
C ALA A 92 -4.61 5.65 28.37
N TYR A 93 -4.16 6.12 27.20
CA TYR A 93 -5.04 6.78 26.23
C TYR A 93 -6.16 5.86 25.74
N ALA A 94 -5.83 4.63 25.35
CA ALA A 94 -6.79 3.67 24.85
C ALA A 94 -7.88 3.32 25.87
N VAL A 95 -7.51 3.13 27.14
CA VAL A 95 -8.48 2.95 28.24
C VAL A 95 -9.34 4.20 28.41
N GLY A 96 -8.74 5.40 28.35
CA GLY A 96 -9.47 6.67 28.38
C GLY A 96 -10.53 6.73 27.27
N THR A 97 -10.19 6.37 26.04
CA THR A 97 -11.15 6.33 24.92
C THR A 97 -12.31 5.37 25.19
N LEU A 98 -12.04 4.17 25.74
CA LEU A 98 -13.09 3.20 26.06
C LEU A 98 -14.07 3.75 27.11
N ILE A 99 -13.57 4.30 28.20
CA ILE A 99 -14.42 4.83 29.29
C ILE A 99 -15.21 6.06 28.84
N HIS A 100 -14.59 6.96 28.05
CA HIS A 100 -15.26 8.10 27.44
C HIS A 100 -16.39 7.68 26.50
N ALA A 101 -16.21 6.58 25.78
CA ALA A 101 -17.23 5.95 24.95
C ALA A 101 -18.30 5.15 25.76
N GLY A 102 -18.27 5.19 27.09
CA GLY A 102 -19.23 4.48 27.97
C GLY A 102 -18.97 2.97 28.06
N ARG A 103 -17.75 2.51 27.80
CA ARG A 103 -17.38 1.10 27.80
C ARG A 103 -16.26 0.78 28.80
N ALA A 104 -16.16 -0.49 29.16
CA ALA A 104 -15.03 -1.05 29.92
C ALA A 104 -14.70 -0.26 31.21
N HIS A 105 -15.70 0.22 31.97
CA HIS A 105 -15.51 0.98 33.20
C HIS A 105 -14.71 0.24 34.28
N ASP A 106 -14.66 -1.10 34.22
CA ASP A 106 -13.83 -1.95 35.05
C ASP A 106 -12.32 -1.76 34.80
N LEU A 107 -11.94 -1.15 33.66
CA LEU A 107 -10.54 -0.79 33.35
C LEU A 107 -10.08 0.55 33.93
N VAL A 108 -10.97 1.38 34.47
CA VAL A 108 -10.62 2.68 35.05
C VAL A 108 -9.46 2.60 36.05
N PRO A 109 -9.42 1.67 37.04
CA PRO A 109 -8.31 1.62 37.99
C PRO A 109 -6.94 1.33 37.31
N TYR A 110 -6.94 0.53 36.25
CA TYR A 110 -5.73 0.22 35.50
C TYR A 110 -5.24 1.41 34.66
N GLY A 111 -6.17 2.10 34.00
CA GLY A 111 -5.87 3.31 33.25
C GLY A 111 -5.34 4.44 34.16
N VAL A 112 -5.92 4.63 35.34
CA VAL A 112 -5.46 5.60 36.36
C VAL A 112 -4.03 5.29 36.79
N LYS A 113 -3.72 4.04 37.11
CA LYS A 113 -2.34 3.62 37.46
C LYS A 113 -1.35 3.92 36.33
N ALA A 114 -1.73 3.61 35.07
CA ALA A 114 -0.90 3.88 33.92
C ALA A 114 -0.66 5.39 33.71
N MET A 115 -1.71 6.22 33.87
CA MET A 115 -1.58 7.68 33.82
C MET A 115 -0.70 8.23 34.95
N ASP A 116 -0.86 7.73 36.17
CA ASP A 116 -0.02 8.14 37.31
C ASP A 116 1.45 7.80 37.06
N HIS A 117 1.74 6.58 36.63
CA HIS A 117 3.09 6.13 36.29
C HIS A 117 3.70 6.99 35.18
N ALA A 118 3.04 7.05 34.02
CA ALA A 118 3.59 7.70 32.84
C ALA A 118 3.74 9.22 33.02
N THR A 119 2.80 9.90 33.70
CA THR A 119 2.93 11.34 34.01
C THR A 119 4.02 11.62 35.04
N LYS A 120 4.29 10.69 35.97
CA LYS A 120 5.39 10.80 36.93
C LYS A 120 6.73 10.67 36.22
N CYS A 121 6.88 9.69 35.32
CA CYS A 121 8.07 9.55 34.46
C CYS A 121 8.28 10.81 33.62
N PHE A 122 7.21 11.33 33.02
CA PHE A 122 7.23 12.56 32.24
C PHE A 122 7.71 13.77 33.06
N ALA A 123 7.21 13.94 34.26
CA ALA A 123 7.60 15.04 35.16
C ALA A 123 9.07 14.93 35.63
N THR A 124 9.61 13.70 35.71
CA THR A 124 11.00 13.46 36.09
C THR A 124 11.97 13.76 34.94
N GLY A 125 11.52 13.62 33.70
CA GLY A 125 12.30 13.88 32.49
C GLY A 125 12.65 12.63 31.70
N ASN A 126 13.26 12.83 30.52
CA ASN A 126 13.48 11.78 29.52
C ASN A 126 14.30 10.59 30.04
N SER A 127 15.20 10.80 31.00
CA SER A 127 15.99 9.74 31.64
C SER A 127 15.15 8.74 32.44
N ALA A 128 13.97 9.15 32.92
CA ALA A 128 13.01 8.27 33.59
C ALA A 128 12.00 7.61 32.64
N ILE A 129 11.98 8.04 31.39
CA ILE A 129 11.09 7.49 30.36
C ILE A 129 11.74 6.27 29.73
N PRO A 130 11.01 5.14 29.57
CA PRO A 130 11.54 3.93 28.98
C PRO A 130 12.19 4.18 27.62
N ASP A 131 13.41 3.68 27.47
CA ASP A 131 14.21 3.81 26.25
C ASP A 131 14.35 5.26 25.74
N GLN A 132 14.14 6.26 26.62
CA GLN A 132 14.23 7.69 26.35
C GLN A 132 13.29 8.17 25.20
N HIS A 133 12.11 7.57 25.09
CA HIS A 133 11.12 7.88 24.05
C HIS A 133 10.08 8.93 24.46
N GLY A 134 10.51 9.98 25.15
CA GLY A 134 9.60 11.04 25.63
C GLY A 134 8.82 11.75 24.54
N ASN A 135 9.35 11.83 23.33
CA ASN A 135 8.66 12.39 22.17
C ASN A 135 7.27 11.78 21.95
N PHE A 136 7.12 10.49 22.21
CA PHE A 136 5.88 9.74 22.00
C PHE A 136 4.89 9.87 23.16
N PHE A 137 5.33 10.32 24.34
CA PHE A 137 4.50 10.42 25.54
C PHE A 137 3.52 11.60 25.46
N ILE A 138 3.93 12.72 24.88
CA ILE A 138 3.23 13.99 24.96
C ILE A 138 1.79 13.87 24.47
N ALA A 139 1.61 13.49 23.21
CA ALA A 139 0.28 13.44 22.58
C ALA A 139 -0.67 12.47 23.30
N ALA A 140 -0.19 11.29 23.69
CA ALA A 140 -0.99 10.29 24.38
C ALA A 140 -1.45 10.77 25.75
N LEU A 141 -0.54 11.31 26.59
CA LEU A 141 -0.87 11.74 27.94
C LEU A 141 -1.74 13.00 27.96
N VAL A 142 -1.46 13.96 27.08
CA VAL A 142 -2.27 15.19 26.99
C VAL A 142 -3.67 14.87 26.50
N GLY A 143 -3.80 14.05 25.44
CA GLY A 143 -5.11 13.64 24.93
C GLY A 143 -5.93 12.83 25.94
N ALA A 144 -5.27 12.04 26.80
CA ALA A 144 -5.94 11.27 27.83
C ALA A 144 -6.61 12.13 28.92
N LEU A 145 -6.15 13.36 29.18
CA LEU A 145 -6.72 14.21 30.25
C LEU A 145 -8.24 14.38 30.09
N ASP A 146 -8.71 14.76 28.92
CA ASP A 146 -10.12 14.99 28.63
C ASP A 146 -10.93 13.68 28.62
N LEU A 147 -10.30 12.58 28.23
CA LEU A 147 -10.93 11.26 28.21
C LEU A 147 -11.22 10.70 29.61
N TYR A 148 -10.43 11.09 30.63
CA TYR A 148 -10.65 10.71 32.02
C TYR A 148 -11.49 11.73 32.78
N ALA A 149 -11.74 12.92 32.25
CA ALA A 149 -12.53 13.94 32.90
C ALA A 149 -13.95 13.42 33.23
N GLY A 150 -14.41 13.62 34.44
CA GLY A 150 -15.70 13.09 34.93
C GLY A 150 -15.70 11.60 35.33
N HIS A 151 -14.63 10.86 35.05
CA HIS A 151 -14.49 9.45 35.44
C HIS A 151 -13.53 9.23 36.62
N VAL A 152 -12.73 10.24 36.96
CA VAL A 152 -11.81 10.24 38.10
C VAL A 152 -11.94 11.54 38.87
N ALA A 153 -11.38 11.59 40.10
CA ALA A 153 -11.42 12.80 40.92
C ALA A 153 -10.70 13.98 40.24
N GLU A 154 -11.24 15.19 40.33
CA GLU A 154 -10.63 16.40 39.76
C GLU A 154 -9.22 16.65 40.30
N SER A 155 -8.94 16.32 41.57
CA SER A 155 -7.60 16.39 42.14
C SER A 155 -6.58 15.49 41.43
N THR A 156 -7.02 14.33 40.91
CA THR A 156 -6.19 13.44 40.12
C THR A 156 -5.85 14.06 38.75
N ILE A 157 -6.85 14.60 38.07
CA ILE A 157 -6.64 15.34 36.82
C ILE A 157 -5.71 16.54 37.01
N ALA A 158 -5.92 17.31 38.09
CA ALA A 158 -5.08 18.45 38.43
C ALA A 158 -3.60 18.04 38.65
N THR A 159 -3.37 16.89 39.30
CA THR A 159 -2.03 16.33 39.49
C THR A 159 -1.38 15.98 38.17
N TRP A 160 -2.11 15.30 37.29
CA TRP A 160 -1.61 14.94 35.95
C TRP A 160 -1.31 16.19 35.10
N ARG A 161 -2.22 17.17 35.12
CA ARG A 161 -2.01 18.46 34.42
C ARG A 161 -0.73 19.16 34.89
N GLU A 162 -0.46 19.20 36.20
CA GLU A 162 0.74 19.83 36.73
C GLU A 162 2.01 19.12 36.27
N ARG A 163 2.03 17.80 36.31
CA ARG A 163 3.15 16.99 35.78
C ARG A 163 3.40 17.21 34.29
N LEU A 164 2.34 17.37 33.50
CA LEU A 164 2.42 17.59 32.06
C LEU A 164 2.83 19.01 31.64
N LYS A 165 3.02 19.93 32.58
CA LYS A 165 3.66 21.23 32.34
C LYS A 165 5.18 21.16 32.24
N THR A 166 5.80 20.00 32.50
CA THR A 166 7.25 19.80 32.36
C THR A 166 7.73 20.28 31.00
N PRO A 167 8.78 21.13 30.94
CA PRO A 167 9.23 21.73 29.69
C PRO A 167 9.66 20.67 28.65
N ARG A 168 9.31 20.91 27.39
CA ARG A 168 9.67 20.04 26.25
C ARG A 168 11.15 19.57 26.28
N ARG A 169 12.07 20.47 26.56
CA ARG A 169 13.52 20.17 26.58
C ARG A 169 13.91 19.08 27.60
N ALA A 170 13.12 18.89 28.64
CA ALA A 170 13.38 17.88 29.65
C ALA A 170 12.97 16.46 29.22
N ILE A 171 12.11 16.35 28.20
CA ILE A 171 11.49 15.09 27.77
C ILE A 171 11.80 14.71 26.34
N GLN A 172 12.30 15.61 25.52
CA GLN A 172 12.63 15.35 24.13
C GLN A 172 13.95 14.56 24.04
N ALA A 173 13.98 13.52 23.20
CA ALA A 173 15.21 12.82 22.89
C ALA A 173 16.19 13.76 22.17
N GLU A 174 17.45 13.72 22.57
CA GLU A 174 18.51 14.49 21.92
C GLU A 174 18.64 14.05 20.46
N ASN A 175 18.81 15.04 19.54
CA ASN A 175 19.01 14.81 18.10
C ASN A 175 17.86 14.13 17.35
N ALA A 176 16.65 14.07 17.89
CA ALA A 176 15.47 13.57 17.19
C ALA A 176 15.00 14.58 16.14
N THR A 177 15.54 14.50 14.92
CA THR A 177 15.24 15.43 13.80
C THR A 177 14.41 14.78 12.68
N ASN A 178 14.05 13.51 12.83
CA ASN A 178 13.27 12.71 11.90
C ASN A 178 11.77 12.68 12.27
N ASN A 179 11.06 11.60 11.96
CA ASN A 179 9.65 11.46 12.32
C ASN A 179 9.38 11.64 13.83
N TRP A 180 10.35 11.41 14.72
CA TRP A 180 10.19 11.64 16.17
C TRP A 180 9.89 13.11 16.50
N GLU A 181 10.45 14.05 15.75
CA GLU A 181 10.15 15.47 15.94
C GLU A 181 8.69 15.79 15.60
N THR A 182 8.09 15.09 14.63
CA THR A 182 6.67 15.32 14.29
C THR A 182 5.73 14.93 15.42
N TYR A 183 6.09 13.96 16.27
CA TYR A 183 5.36 13.67 17.52
C TYR A 183 5.42 14.86 18.49
N VAL A 184 6.58 15.50 18.59
CA VAL A 184 6.74 16.69 19.45
C VAL A 184 5.91 17.85 18.90
N MET A 185 5.93 18.10 17.60
CA MET A 185 5.11 19.16 16.98
C MET A 185 3.62 18.96 17.29
N LYS A 186 3.09 17.76 17.09
CA LYS A 186 1.72 17.39 17.45
C LYS A 186 1.46 17.57 18.94
N GLY A 187 2.33 17.03 19.78
CA GLY A 187 2.19 17.05 21.24
C GLY A 187 2.24 18.45 21.83
N GLU A 188 3.14 19.33 21.36
CA GLU A 188 3.24 20.71 21.83
C GLU A 188 2.00 21.52 21.45
N TRP A 189 1.44 21.30 20.26
CA TRP A 189 0.18 21.93 19.90
C TRP A 189 -0.97 21.46 20.81
N MET A 190 -1.05 20.16 21.09
CA MET A 190 -2.03 19.62 22.04
C MET A 190 -1.85 20.20 23.46
N ARG A 191 -0.61 20.39 23.94
CA ARG A 191 -0.34 21.05 25.22
C ARG A 191 -0.83 22.49 25.24
N ALA A 192 -0.63 23.25 24.16
CA ALA A 192 -1.13 24.61 24.03
C ALA A 192 -2.67 24.65 24.06
N LEU A 193 -3.34 23.76 23.32
CA LEU A 193 -4.80 23.64 23.33
C LEU A 193 -5.36 23.28 24.73
N ALA A 194 -4.64 22.43 25.48
CA ALA A 194 -5.00 22.04 26.84
C ALA A 194 -4.61 23.06 27.92
N GLY A 195 -3.99 24.20 27.56
CA GLY A 195 -3.52 25.21 28.51
C GLY A 195 -2.36 24.73 29.38
N LEU A 196 -1.54 23.82 28.89
CA LEU A 196 -0.34 23.27 29.56
C LEU A 196 0.96 23.92 29.08
N ALA A 197 0.91 24.63 27.97
CA ALA A 197 2.00 25.43 27.43
C ALA A 197 1.44 26.72 26.81
N GLU A 198 2.26 27.76 26.74
CA GLU A 198 1.89 28.99 26.06
C GLU A 198 1.76 28.74 24.54
N ARG A 199 0.66 29.23 23.96
CA ARG A 199 0.39 29.03 22.52
C ARG A 199 1.50 29.62 21.64
N ALA A 200 2.04 30.78 22.03
CA ALA A 200 3.13 31.44 21.31
C ALA A 200 4.41 30.57 21.28
N ASP A 201 4.75 29.95 22.42
CA ASP A 201 5.92 29.07 22.52
C ASP A 201 5.76 27.78 21.71
N ALA A 202 4.58 27.17 21.77
CA ALA A 202 4.25 26.00 20.96
C ALA A 202 4.32 26.32 19.46
N THR A 203 3.74 27.46 19.03
CA THR A 203 3.80 27.91 17.64
C THR A 203 5.23 28.15 17.21
N ALA A 204 6.03 28.88 17.98
CA ALA A 204 7.43 29.15 17.66
C ALA A 204 8.26 27.85 17.51
N ALA A 205 8.01 26.87 18.40
CA ALA A 205 8.67 25.56 18.32
C ALA A 205 8.30 24.75 17.07
N ILE A 206 7.04 24.79 16.68
CA ILE A 206 6.55 24.12 15.47
C ILE A 206 7.11 24.78 14.21
N GLU A 207 7.09 26.13 14.15
CA GLU A 207 7.65 26.88 13.03
C GLU A 207 9.15 26.61 12.87
N GLU A 208 9.91 26.63 13.97
CA GLU A 208 11.33 26.29 13.96
C GLU A 208 11.57 24.88 13.42
N ALA A 209 10.85 23.88 13.94
CA ALA A 209 10.98 22.49 13.51
C ALA A 209 10.63 22.33 12.03
N TRP A 210 9.55 22.96 11.58
CA TRP A 210 9.14 22.90 10.17
C TRP A 210 10.17 23.53 9.25
N VAL A 211 10.51 24.78 9.48
CA VAL A 211 11.38 25.55 8.57
C VAL A 211 12.81 25.01 8.54
N SER A 212 13.31 24.54 9.69
CA SER A 212 14.72 24.13 9.79
C SER A 212 14.96 22.67 9.43
N ARG A 213 13.95 21.79 9.49
CA ARG A 213 14.16 20.33 9.43
C ARG A 213 13.08 19.55 8.69
N GLN A 214 11.80 19.84 8.92
CA GLN A 214 10.74 18.97 8.46
C GLN A 214 10.26 19.28 7.03
N ARG A 215 10.33 20.53 6.62
CA ARG A 215 9.99 20.96 5.25
C ARG A 215 10.78 20.20 4.18
N ASP A 216 12.08 20.07 4.37
CA ASP A 216 12.97 19.40 3.43
C ASP A 216 12.80 17.86 3.39
N ARG A 217 11.99 17.33 4.31
CA ARG A 217 11.61 15.91 4.32
C ARG A 217 10.35 15.63 3.51
N ILE A 218 9.68 16.65 3.01
CA ILE A 218 8.54 16.47 2.12
C ILE A 218 9.04 16.34 0.68
N ALA A 219 8.73 15.22 0.03
CA ALA A 219 9.01 15.03 -1.38
C ALA A 219 8.42 16.16 -2.23
N PRO A 220 9.06 16.56 -3.34
CA PRO A 220 8.49 17.57 -4.23
C PRO A 220 7.18 17.12 -4.87
N GLU A 221 6.47 18.05 -5.51
CA GLU A 221 5.34 17.69 -6.38
C GLU A 221 5.80 16.70 -7.48
N PRO A 222 4.96 15.74 -7.84
CA PRO A 222 3.56 15.53 -7.41
C PRO A 222 3.41 14.59 -6.20
N TRP A 223 4.46 14.16 -5.56
CA TRP A 223 4.42 13.09 -4.54
C TRP A 223 3.98 13.59 -3.17
N ARG A 224 4.64 14.60 -2.61
CA ARG A 224 4.37 15.16 -1.28
C ARG A 224 4.37 14.12 -0.15
N LEU A 225 5.08 13.02 -0.32
CA LEU A 225 5.29 12.02 0.72
C LEU A 225 6.38 12.48 1.70
N TYR A 226 6.34 11.95 2.92
CA TYR A 226 7.31 12.29 3.95
C TYR A 226 8.52 11.34 3.91
N HIS A 227 9.74 11.88 3.88
CA HIS A 227 10.98 11.14 3.97
C HIS A 227 11.54 11.16 5.39
N ASP A 228 11.68 10.00 6.00
CA ASP A 228 12.37 9.88 7.29
C ASP A 228 13.90 9.99 7.13
N ARG A 229 14.40 9.61 5.97
CA ARG A 229 15.81 9.75 5.56
C ARG A 229 15.93 10.61 4.31
N THR A 230 17.12 11.16 4.10
CA THR A 230 17.39 12.08 2.97
C THR A 230 18.43 11.52 1.99
N SER A 231 18.93 10.30 2.19
CA SER A 231 20.07 9.80 1.41
C SER A 231 19.92 8.39 0.83
N ASP A 232 19.13 7.50 1.40
CA ASP A 232 19.01 6.10 0.96
C ASP A 232 17.55 5.75 0.64
N PRO A 233 17.28 4.63 -0.02
CA PRO A 233 15.92 4.14 -0.16
C PRO A 233 15.23 4.14 1.20
N ASP A 234 14.12 4.86 1.26
CA ASP A 234 13.32 5.01 2.48
C ASP A 234 12.13 4.05 2.48
N THR A 235 11.57 3.77 3.64
CA THR A 235 10.44 2.87 3.78
C THR A 235 9.12 3.63 3.88
N LEU A 236 8.11 3.22 3.13
CA LEU A 236 6.78 3.84 3.14
C LEU A 236 6.04 3.67 4.48
N SER A 237 6.46 2.73 5.33
CA SER A 237 5.92 2.59 6.67
C SER A 237 6.27 3.77 7.58
N VAL A 238 7.47 4.32 7.46
CA VAL A 238 7.92 5.47 8.28
C VAL A 238 7.38 6.79 7.73
N GLU A 239 7.15 6.84 6.41
CA GLU A 239 6.41 7.93 5.74
C GLU A 239 5.05 8.17 6.44
N ALA A 240 4.28 7.08 6.64
CA ALA A 240 2.97 7.15 7.28
C ALA A 240 3.01 7.79 8.68
N VAL A 241 4.10 7.59 9.42
CA VAL A 241 4.27 8.17 10.76
C VAL A 241 4.48 9.69 10.70
N GLY A 242 5.48 10.14 9.94
CA GLY A 242 5.80 11.58 9.85
C GLY A 242 4.63 12.38 9.29
N ARG A 243 4.09 11.95 8.15
CA ARG A 243 2.92 12.58 7.52
C ARG A 243 1.69 12.52 8.43
N GLY A 244 1.44 11.38 9.10
CA GLY A 244 0.29 11.19 9.98
C GLY A 244 0.28 12.17 11.17
N ASN A 245 1.43 12.41 11.82
CA ASN A 245 1.53 13.38 12.90
C ASN A 245 1.34 14.82 12.40
N LEU A 246 1.88 15.18 11.24
CA LEU A 246 1.67 16.49 10.64
C LEU A 246 0.20 16.69 10.20
N LEU A 247 -0.45 15.64 9.68
CA LEU A 247 -1.87 15.67 9.36
C LEU A 247 -2.74 15.84 10.63
N ALA A 248 -2.36 15.17 11.72
CA ALA A 248 -3.03 15.35 13.00
C ALA A 248 -2.88 16.80 13.53
N LEU A 249 -1.70 17.41 13.39
CA LEU A 249 -1.47 18.82 13.71
C LEU A 249 -2.44 19.74 12.95
N VAL A 250 -2.59 19.50 11.63
CA VAL A 250 -3.55 20.22 10.77
C VAL A 250 -5.00 19.97 11.20
N HIS A 251 -5.34 18.73 11.56
CA HIS A 251 -6.68 18.36 12.03
C HIS A 251 -7.04 19.04 13.34
N LEU A 252 -6.07 19.19 14.22
CA LEU A 252 -6.20 19.92 15.51
C LEU A 252 -6.23 21.45 15.35
N GLY A 253 -6.27 21.96 14.13
CA GLY A 253 -6.45 23.37 13.82
C GLY A 253 -5.21 24.23 14.07
N TYR A 254 -4.00 23.68 13.81
CA TYR A 254 -2.79 24.50 13.82
C TYR A 254 -2.92 25.67 12.84
N ASP A 255 -2.58 26.88 13.30
CA ASP A 255 -2.80 28.15 12.61
C ASP A 255 -1.57 29.06 12.55
N GLY A 256 -0.35 28.50 12.75
CA GLY A 256 0.90 29.23 12.59
C GLY A 256 1.18 29.64 11.13
N LEU A 257 2.30 30.32 10.91
CA LEU A 257 2.69 30.86 9.59
C LEU A 257 2.81 29.78 8.53
N SER A 258 3.32 28.59 8.89
CA SER A 258 3.50 27.46 8.00
C SER A 258 2.25 26.56 7.86
N ALA A 259 1.14 26.90 8.53
CA ALA A 259 -0.05 26.04 8.60
C ALA A 259 -0.61 25.66 7.23
N SER A 260 -0.64 26.58 6.28
CA SER A 260 -1.13 26.31 4.93
C SER A 260 -0.16 25.42 4.13
N GLU A 261 1.13 25.64 4.23
CA GLU A 261 2.16 24.81 3.58
C GLU A 261 2.16 23.38 4.10
N ILE A 262 2.09 23.22 5.44
CA ILE A 262 1.98 21.89 6.08
C ILE A 262 0.72 21.19 5.58
N ARG A 263 -0.42 21.85 5.60
CA ARG A 263 -1.70 21.29 5.16
C ARG A 263 -1.64 20.82 3.72
N ASP A 264 -1.18 21.68 2.79
CA ASP A 264 -1.14 21.37 1.36
C ASP A 264 -0.23 20.17 1.09
N ALA A 265 0.90 20.08 1.79
CA ALA A 265 1.82 18.96 1.71
C ALA A 265 1.17 17.64 2.17
N VAL A 266 0.63 17.62 3.40
CA VAL A 266 0.14 16.36 4.00
C VAL A 266 -1.17 15.88 3.38
N GLU A 267 -2.06 16.78 2.94
CA GLU A 267 -3.29 16.40 2.25
C GLU A 267 -3.00 15.85 0.85
N SER A 268 -2.05 16.46 0.10
CA SER A 268 -1.61 15.93 -1.20
C SER A 268 -0.93 14.59 -1.06
N GLY A 269 0.01 14.43 -0.12
CA GLY A 269 0.66 13.15 0.15
C GLY A 269 -0.34 12.06 0.57
N THR A 270 -1.33 12.40 1.42
CA THR A 270 -2.36 11.43 1.81
C THR A 270 -3.26 11.04 0.63
N ARG A 271 -3.50 11.95 -0.32
CA ARG A 271 -4.22 11.61 -1.55
C ARG A 271 -3.45 10.60 -2.40
N LEU A 272 -2.15 10.76 -2.51
CA LEU A 272 -1.32 9.78 -3.22
C LEU A 272 -1.39 8.40 -2.55
N THR A 273 -1.39 8.33 -1.22
CA THR A 273 -1.44 7.03 -0.51
C THR A 273 -2.71 6.21 -0.77
N LEU A 274 -3.80 6.82 -1.25
CA LEU A 274 -4.95 6.07 -1.76
C LEU A 274 -4.62 5.18 -2.97
N LEU A 275 -3.65 5.59 -3.81
CA LEU A 275 -3.18 4.80 -4.95
C LEU A 275 -2.17 3.72 -4.52
N LEU A 276 -1.46 3.96 -3.41
CA LEU A 276 -0.42 3.07 -2.91
C LEU A 276 -0.98 1.96 -2.03
N GLN A 277 -2.08 2.19 -1.31
CA GLN A 277 -2.76 1.15 -0.54
C GLN A 277 -3.17 0.02 -1.48
N ASP A 278 -2.86 -1.22 -1.12
CA ASP A 278 -3.30 -2.34 -1.94
C ASP A 278 -4.82 -2.61 -1.78
N PRO A 279 -5.45 -3.27 -2.75
CA PRO A 279 -6.89 -3.52 -2.70
C PRO A 279 -7.34 -4.43 -1.54
N SER A 280 -6.43 -5.06 -0.81
CA SER A 280 -6.72 -5.81 0.42
C SER A 280 -6.61 -4.97 1.69
N GLY A 281 -6.29 -3.68 1.55
CA GLY A 281 -6.20 -2.70 2.64
C GLY A 281 -4.83 -2.59 3.30
N GLN A 282 -3.81 -3.30 2.80
CA GLN A 282 -2.47 -3.24 3.35
C GLN A 282 -1.71 -2.00 2.85
N VAL A 283 -0.77 -1.54 3.68
CA VAL A 283 0.22 -0.55 3.26
C VAL A 283 1.16 -1.14 2.20
N PRO A 284 1.85 -0.31 1.41
CA PRO A 284 2.82 -0.77 0.43
C PRO A 284 3.93 -1.62 1.04
N ALA A 285 4.37 -2.65 0.32
CA ALA A 285 5.51 -3.48 0.65
C ALA A 285 6.81 -2.76 0.23
N ASN A 286 7.53 -2.18 1.19
CA ASN A 286 8.78 -1.47 0.91
C ASN A 286 9.72 -1.48 2.12
N GLY A 287 10.18 -2.67 2.50
CA GLY A 287 11.24 -2.84 3.49
C GLY A 287 10.79 -2.81 4.94
N ARG A 288 11.55 -2.15 5.81
CA ARG A 288 11.37 -2.20 7.26
C ARG A 288 9.94 -1.85 7.70
N THR A 289 9.36 -2.72 8.53
CA THR A 289 8.09 -2.55 9.24
C THR A 289 6.79 -2.50 8.39
N ASP A 290 6.87 -2.63 7.06
CA ASP A 290 5.68 -2.74 6.21
C ASP A 290 4.82 -3.97 6.51
N ASP A 291 5.43 -5.00 7.06
CA ASP A 291 4.83 -6.23 7.58
C ASP A 291 4.24 -6.12 8.97
N HIS A 292 4.42 -5.00 9.66
CA HIS A 292 3.86 -4.77 10.99
C HIS A 292 2.44 -4.24 10.91
N VAL A 293 1.54 -4.84 11.71
CA VAL A 293 0.10 -4.49 11.71
C VAL A 293 -0.16 -3.03 12.10
N TRP A 294 0.67 -2.45 12.96
CA TRP A 294 0.50 -1.07 13.41
C TRP A 294 0.65 -0.03 12.28
N VAL A 295 1.35 -0.36 11.20
CA VAL A 295 1.52 0.57 10.07
C VAL A 295 0.22 0.75 9.31
N ASP A 296 -0.56 -0.34 9.13
CA ASP A 296 -1.89 -0.27 8.51
C ASP A 296 -2.82 0.66 9.31
N VAL A 297 -2.67 0.69 10.66
CA VAL A 297 -3.45 1.61 11.52
C VAL A 297 -3.07 3.08 11.28
N GLY A 298 -1.80 3.38 11.00
CA GLY A 298 -1.37 4.73 10.64
C GLY A 298 -2.06 5.24 9.36
N TYR A 299 -2.19 4.37 8.35
CA TYR A 299 -2.95 4.66 7.14
C TYR A 299 -4.45 4.82 7.44
N GLN A 300 -5.03 3.92 8.26
CA GLN A 300 -6.42 4.00 8.67
C GLN A 300 -6.75 5.34 9.33
N LEU A 301 -5.95 5.78 10.30
CA LEU A 301 -6.11 7.06 10.98
C LEU A 301 -6.05 8.23 9.99
N ALA A 302 -5.05 8.26 9.11
CA ALA A 302 -4.91 9.29 8.10
C ALA A 302 -6.12 9.36 7.17
N PHE A 303 -6.65 8.22 6.75
CA PHE A 303 -7.83 8.15 5.89
C PHE A 303 -9.12 8.55 6.62
N GLU A 304 -9.30 8.21 7.91
CA GLU A 304 -10.44 8.70 8.69
C GLU A 304 -10.42 10.23 8.83
N VAL A 305 -9.25 10.80 9.15
CA VAL A 305 -9.07 12.26 9.22
C VAL A 305 -9.39 12.91 7.88
N MET A 306 -8.88 12.35 6.77
CA MET A 306 -9.14 12.91 5.44
C MET A 306 -10.57 12.72 4.96
N ALA A 307 -11.26 11.65 5.37
CA ALA A 307 -12.68 11.48 5.10
C ALA A 307 -13.50 12.64 5.70
N GLU A 308 -13.22 12.99 6.96
CA GLU A 308 -13.89 14.12 7.63
C GLU A 308 -13.53 15.48 7.02
N ARG A 309 -12.27 15.68 6.64
CA ARG A 309 -11.80 16.95 6.04
C ARG A 309 -12.32 17.13 4.61
N SER A 310 -12.58 16.05 3.89
CA SER A 310 -13.04 16.05 2.49
C SER A 310 -14.55 16.04 2.33
N ARG A 311 -15.36 16.28 3.37
CA ARG A 311 -16.84 16.20 3.33
C ARG A 311 -17.49 17.04 2.25
N GLY A 312 -16.82 18.08 1.77
CA GLY A 312 -17.28 18.90 0.63
C GLY A 312 -17.24 18.17 -0.72
N ASP A 313 -16.40 17.14 -0.85
CA ASP A 313 -16.35 16.22 -1.98
C ASP A 313 -16.82 14.83 -1.51
N VAL A 314 -18.09 14.55 -1.74
CA VAL A 314 -18.75 13.30 -1.28
C VAL A 314 -18.08 12.05 -1.84
N TRP A 315 -17.56 12.12 -3.06
CA TRP A 315 -16.85 11.00 -3.69
C TRP A 315 -15.51 10.74 -3.00
N LEU A 316 -14.67 11.75 -2.90
CA LEU A 316 -13.36 11.64 -2.27
C LEU A 316 -13.45 11.27 -0.78
N ALA A 317 -14.39 11.90 -0.03
CA ALA A 317 -14.64 11.55 1.36
C ALA A 317 -15.04 10.08 1.51
N GLY A 318 -15.90 9.58 0.60
CA GLY A 318 -16.31 8.18 0.55
C GLY A 318 -15.17 7.22 0.24
N GLN A 319 -14.25 7.59 -0.65
CA GLN A 319 -13.05 6.82 -0.95
C GLN A 319 -12.12 6.71 0.27
N TYR A 320 -11.85 7.80 0.95
CA TYR A 320 -11.07 7.78 2.20
C TYR A 320 -11.73 6.94 3.27
N ARG A 321 -13.07 7.06 3.46
CA ARG A 321 -13.80 6.24 4.42
C ARG A 321 -13.67 4.75 4.11
N HIS A 322 -13.80 4.36 2.85
CA HIS A 322 -13.67 2.97 2.45
C HIS A 322 -12.23 2.47 2.60
N ALA A 323 -11.24 3.27 2.23
CA ALA A 323 -9.82 2.95 2.40
C ALA A 323 -9.46 2.74 3.88
N ALA A 324 -10.01 3.55 4.81
CA ALA A 324 -9.85 3.34 6.25
C ALA A 324 -10.46 1.99 6.70
N MET A 325 -11.62 1.62 6.16
CA MET A 325 -12.26 0.34 6.48
C MET A 325 -11.51 -0.86 5.88
N LEU A 326 -10.92 -0.73 4.69
CA LEU A 326 -10.02 -1.73 4.12
C LEU A 326 -8.79 -1.93 5.03
N SER A 327 -8.17 -0.84 5.51
CA SER A 327 -7.07 -0.93 6.48
C SER A 327 -7.50 -1.68 7.74
N PHE A 328 -8.67 -1.34 8.32
CA PHE A 328 -9.17 -2.04 9.50
C PHE A 328 -9.41 -3.54 9.23
N GLN A 329 -9.97 -3.89 8.09
CA GLN A 329 -10.15 -5.30 7.70
C GLN A 329 -8.81 -6.03 7.58
N SER A 330 -7.80 -5.36 7.02
CA SER A 330 -6.43 -5.87 6.96
C SER A 330 -5.84 -6.13 8.34
N ILE A 331 -6.10 -5.23 9.31
CA ILE A 331 -5.63 -5.33 10.68
C ILE A 331 -6.34 -6.46 11.42
N ASP A 332 -7.69 -6.47 11.38
CA ASP A 332 -8.51 -7.31 12.25
C ASP A 332 -8.31 -8.81 12.03
N ARG A 333 -7.91 -9.24 10.85
CA ARG A 333 -7.55 -10.63 10.56
C ARG A 333 -6.35 -11.16 11.36
N TRP A 334 -5.54 -10.26 11.95
CA TRP A 334 -4.36 -10.61 12.76
C TRP A 334 -4.67 -10.67 14.26
N ARG A 335 -5.92 -10.46 14.65
CA ARG A 335 -6.35 -10.58 16.04
C ARG A 335 -6.22 -12.02 16.52
N ARG A 336 -5.70 -12.18 17.72
CA ARG A 336 -5.67 -13.45 18.40
C ARG A 336 -6.93 -13.60 19.24
N ASN A 337 -7.63 -14.70 19.06
CA ASN A 337 -8.93 -14.91 19.71
C ASN A 337 -8.86 -15.92 20.88
N ASP A 338 -7.73 -16.59 21.05
CA ASP A 338 -7.59 -17.69 22.01
C ASP A 338 -6.21 -17.70 22.68
N GLY A 339 -6.07 -18.58 23.67
CA GLY A 339 -4.83 -18.82 24.39
C GLY A 339 -4.30 -17.62 25.20
N PRO A 340 -3.04 -17.66 25.59
CA PRO A 340 -2.43 -16.62 26.44
C PRO A 340 -2.32 -15.24 25.75
N TRP A 341 -2.45 -15.20 24.44
CA TRP A 341 -2.33 -14.00 23.62
C TRP A 341 -3.69 -13.40 23.24
N ALA A 342 -4.79 -14.00 23.68
CA ALA A 342 -6.15 -13.58 23.32
C ALA A 342 -6.40 -12.10 23.60
N GLY A 343 -6.99 -11.39 22.64
CA GLY A 343 -7.23 -9.96 22.65
C GLY A 343 -6.13 -9.11 22.02
N SER A 344 -4.90 -9.62 21.92
CA SER A 344 -3.79 -8.93 21.27
C SER A 344 -3.75 -9.21 19.75
N TYR A 345 -2.80 -8.60 19.07
CA TYR A 345 -2.56 -8.80 17.65
C TYR A 345 -1.18 -9.41 17.42
N PHE A 346 -1.02 -10.13 16.32
CA PHE A 346 0.31 -10.41 15.81
C PHE A 346 1.03 -9.09 15.54
N VAL A 347 2.29 -8.98 15.90
CA VAL A 347 3.08 -7.79 15.58
C VAL A 347 3.39 -7.77 14.09
N THR A 348 3.78 -8.92 13.56
CA THR A 348 4.07 -9.16 12.14
C THR A 348 2.93 -9.94 11.48
N LYS A 349 2.74 -9.76 10.18
CA LYS A 349 1.63 -10.40 9.42
C LYS A 349 1.92 -11.88 9.12
N ASN A 350 2.04 -12.70 10.16
CA ASN A 350 2.16 -14.16 10.10
C ASN A 350 1.36 -14.81 11.24
N HIS A 351 1.27 -16.14 11.27
CA HIS A 351 0.46 -16.90 12.24
C HIS A 351 1.30 -17.78 13.17
N PHE A 352 2.60 -17.60 13.20
CA PHE A 352 3.46 -18.28 14.17
C PHE A 352 3.09 -17.88 15.60
N ASP A 353 3.40 -18.76 16.56
CA ASP A 353 3.28 -18.39 17.96
C ASP A 353 4.19 -17.18 18.24
N PRO A 354 3.68 -16.12 18.92
CA PRO A 354 4.47 -14.96 19.28
C PRO A 354 5.77 -15.28 20.02
N GLU A 355 5.84 -16.38 20.78
CA GLU A 355 7.07 -16.82 21.45
C GLU A 355 8.21 -17.14 20.49
N GLN A 356 7.89 -17.55 19.27
CA GLN A 356 8.88 -17.76 18.21
C GLN A 356 9.43 -16.45 17.64
N ARG A 357 8.74 -15.33 17.85
CA ARG A 357 9.12 -13.98 17.40
C ARG A 357 9.56 -13.93 15.93
N VAL A 358 8.86 -14.67 15.07
CA VAL A 358 9.16 -14.71 13.64
C VAL A 358 8.96 -13.34 13.02
N GLY A 359 9.98 -12.81 12.38
CA GLY A 359 9.98 -11.51 11.74
C GLY A 359 10.10 -10.30 12.66
N TYR A 360 10.18 -10.51 13.99
CA TYR A 360 10.37 -9.41 14.92
C TYR A 360 11.77 -8.82 14.75
N GLN A 361 11.82 -7.55 14.48
CA GLN A 361 13.04 -6.77 14.47
C GLN A 361 13.45 -6.43 15.93
N PRO A 362 14.69 -6.03 16.20
CA PRO A 362 15.13 -5.70 17.55
C PRO A 362 14.26 -4.67 18.28
N ALA A 363 13.67 -3.72 17.55
CA ALA A 363 12.75 -2.70 18.09
C ALA A 363 11.27 -3.14 18.06
N SER A 364 10.94 -4.32 17.54
CA SER A 364 9.56 -4.81 17.34
C SER A 364 9.08 -5.58 18.56
N GLN A 365 8.95 -4.93 19.70
CA GLN A 365 8.47 -5.62 20.88
C GLN A 365 6.95 -5.71 20.91
N TYR A 366 6.42 -6.68 21.63
CA TYR A 366 5.01 -7.01 21.62
C TYR A 366 4.15 -5.93 22.25
N SER A 367 4.61 -5.38 23.39
CA SER A 367 3.87 -4.37 24.14
C SER A 367 3.75 -3.04 23.41
N ASN A 368 4.85 -2.51 22.84
CA ASN A 368 4.83 -1.20 22.21
C ASN A 368 4.05 -1.20 20.89
N TYR A 369 4.13 -2.26 20.07
CA TYR A 369 3.39 -2.29 18.81
C TYR A 369 1.92 -2.64 18.96
N ASN A 370 1.53 -3.47 19.93
CA ASN A 370 0.12 -3.56 20.33
C ASN A 370 -0.35 -2.23 20.95
N GLY A 371 0.53 -1.53 21.69
CA GLY A 371 0.30 -0.16 22.18
C GLY A 371 0.04 0.82 21.04
N SER A 372 0.92 0.88 20.04
CA SER A 372 0.74 1.72 18.84
C SER A 372 -0.58 1.42 18.13
N LEU A 373 -0.91 0.13 17.97
CA LEU A 373 -2.16 -0.27 17.33
C LEU A 373 -3.37 0.28 18.09
N MET A 374 -3.49 0.03 19.39
CA MET A 374 -4.66 0.50 20.16
C MET A 374 -4.73 2.02 20.25
N PHE A 375 -3.60 2.73 20.35
CA PHE A 375 -3.55 4.20 20.40
C PHE A 375 -4.04 4.83 19.09
N HIS A 376 -3.49 4.40 17.94
CA HIS A 376 -3.91 4.95 16.66
C HIS A 376 -5.32 4.52 16.25
N LEU A 377 -5.80 3.33 16.67
CA LEU A 377 -7.21 2.96 16.52
C LEU A 377 -8.13 3.86 17.35
N ALA A 378 -7.70 4.25 18.56
CA ALA A 378 -8.44 5.17 19.39
C ALA A 378 -8.50 6.57 18.78
N GLU A 379 -7.37 7.08 18.27
CA GLU A 379 -7.36 8.34 17.51
C GLU A 379 -8.26 8.25 16.24
N ALA A 380 -8.26 7.11 15.52
CA ALA A 380 -9.13 6.91 14.37
C ALA A 380 -10.62 6.83 14.76
N TYR A 381 -10.93 6.23 15.91
CA TYR A 381 -12.27 6.26 16.49
C TYR A 381 -12.73 7.69 16.77
N ASP A 382 -11.88 8.51 17.39
CA ASP A 382 -12.20 9.90 17.73
C ASP A 382 -12.34 10.77 16.47
N ALA A 383 -11.47 10.56 15.47
CA ALA A 383 -11.54 11.27 14.19
C ALA A 383 -12.80 10.97 13.39
N ARG A 384 -13.39 9.79 13.53
CA ARG A 384 -14.57 9.33 12.78
C ARG A 384 -15.86 9.88 13.41
N THR A 385 -16.25 11.11 13.08
CA THR A 385 -17.41 11.80 13.69
C THR A 385 -18.66 11.76 12.82
N SER A 386 -18.52 11.65 11.50
CA SER A 386 -19.62 11.78 10.53
C SER A 386 -20.00 10.44 9.85
N GLN A 387 -21.29 10.36 9.46
CA GLN A 387 -21.77 9.29 8.60
C GLN A 387 -21.43 9.63 7.14
N ILE A 388 -20.32 9.06 6.65
CA ILE A 388 -19.88 9.21 5.27
C ILE A 388 -20.17 7.91 4.53
N LYS A 389 -20.88 8.00 3.39
CA LYS A 389 -21.17 6.84 2.55
C LYS A 389 -19.88 6.41 1.84
N GLU A 390 -19.52 5.14 1.99
CA GLU A 390 -18.36 4.55 1.32
C GLU A 390 -18.47 4.67 -0.21
N GLN A 391 -17.34 4.87 -0.85
CA GLN A 391 -17.14 4.79 -2.30
C GLN A 391 -15.93 3.87 -2.58
N PRO A 392 -15.89 3.19 -3.74
CA PRO A 392 -14.77 2.33 -4.09
C PRO A 392 -13.43 3.06 -3.98
N ALA A 393 -12.45 2.43 -3.36
CA ALA A 393 -11.09 2.98 -3.30
C ALA A 393 -10.45 3.00 -4.69
N PRO A 394 -9.52 3.91 -4.98
CA PRO A 394 -8.80 3.90 -6.25
C PRO A 394 -8.12 2.57 -6.55
N SER A 395 -7.61 1.87 -5.53
CA SER A 395 -6.99 0.55 -5.68
C SER A 395 -7.97 -0.56 -6.10
N GLU A 396 -9.28 -0.38 -5.90
CA GLU A 396 -10.33 -1.30 -6.35
C GLU A 396 -10.85 -0.96 -7.76
N ILE A 397 -10.78 0.30 -8.14
CA ILE A 397 -11.17 0.77 -9.48
C ILE A 397 -10.07 0.48 -10.49
N GLY A 398 -8.82 0.80 -10.17
CA GLY A 398 -7.68 0.68 -11.06
C GLY A 398 -7.62 1.76 -12.14
N GLY A 399 -6.89 1.48 -13.21
CA GLY A 399 -6.65 2.44 -14.29
C GLY A 399 -5.64 3.51 -13.90
N TYR A 400 -4.56 3.10 -13.24
CA TYR A 400 -3.45 3.99 -12.92
C TYR A 400 -2.09 3.29 -12.95
N ALA A 401 -1.07 4.12 -13.09
CA ALA A 401 0.33 3.79 -12.85
C ALA A 401 0.99 4.96 -12.12
N ALA A 402 1.80 4.66 -11.13
CA ALA A 402 2.51 5.66 -10.32
C ALA A 402 3.94 5.21 -10.07
N GLU A 403 4.90 6.08 -10.38
CA GLU A 403 6.30 5.95 -10.01
C GLU A 403 6.59 6.94 -8.89
N LEU A 404 7.15 6.47 -7.79
CA LEU A 404 7.55 7.33 -6.68
C LEU A 404 8.93 7.93 -6.96
N ASP A 405 9.28 8.93 -6.16
CA ASP A 405 10.58 9.58 -6.27
C ASP A 405 11.75 8.62 -5.99
N SER A 406 12.97 9.12 -6.23
CA SER A 406 14.18 8.31 -6.14
C SER A 406 14.51 7.77 -4.75
N LEU A 407 13.93 8.33 -3.67
CA LEU A 407 14.17 7.84 -2.31
C LEU A 407 13.28 6.66 -1.97
N PHE A 408 12.02 6.64 -2.40
CA PHE A 408 11.18 5.45 -2.29
C PHE A 408 11.44 4.43 -3.40
N ALA A 409 11.80 4.90 -4.59
CA ALA A 409 12.19 4.09 -5.75
C ALA A 409 11.27 2.90 -6.02
N SER A 410 9.97 3.10 -5.91
CA SER A 410 8.93 2.09 -6.13
C SER A 410 7.97 2.55 -7.21
N ALA A 411 7.42 1.59 -7.97
CA ALA A 411 6.37 1.85 -8.95
C ALA A 411 5.16 0.94 -8.70
N PHE A 412 3.99 1.46 -9.04
CA PHE A 412 2.70 0.82 -8.87
C PHE A 412 1.93 0.84 -10.18
N ALA A 413 1.22 -0.23 -10.47
CA ALA A 413 0.28 -0.32 -11.58
C ALA A 413 -0.97 -1.06 -11.13
N ASN A 414 -2.14 -0.61 -11.56
CA ASN A 414 -3.40 -1.24 -11.19
C ASN A 414 -4.38 -1.26 -12.36
N ALA A 415 -4.92 -2.44 -12.65
CA ALA A 415 -5.99 -2.65 -13.60
C ALA A 415 -7.18 -3.34 -12.90
N GLY A 416 -8.28 -2.63 -12.71
CA GLY A 416 -9.54 -3.17 -12.21
C GLY A 416 -9.44 -3.88 -10.85
N GLY A 417 -8.62 -3.37 -9.94
CA GLY A 417 -8.40 -3.97 -8.63
C GLY A 417 -7.32 -5.05 -8.58
N MET A 418 -6.60 -5.26 -9.69
CA MET A 418 -5.37 -6.05 -9.73
C MET A 418 -4.18 -5.11 -9.68
N GLN A 419 -3.49 -5.05 -8.55
CA GLN A 419 -2.37 -4.15 -8.30
C GLN A 419 -1.04 -4.90 -8.29
N MET A 420 -0.03 -4.25 -8.85
CA MET A 420 1.36 -4.68 -8.80
C MET A 420 2.21 -3.57 -8.18
N GLN A 421 3.15 -3.96 -7.31
CA GLN A 421 4.20 -3.08 -6.82
C GLN A 421 5.57 -3.62 -7.19
N VAL A 422 6.43 -2.74 -7.69
CA VAL A 422 7.81 -3.04 -8.08
C VAL A 422 8.76 -2.10 -7.37
N ASN A 423 9.79 -2.65 -6.74
CA ASN A 423 10.92 -1.84 -6.27
C ASN A 423 11.93 -1.68 -7.40
N LEU A 424 12.25 -0.45 -7.75
CA LEU A 424 13.14 -0.07 -8.85
C LEU A 424 14.61 0.06 -8.41
N ARG A 425 14.81 0.24 -7.12
CA ARG A 425 16.11 0.29 -6.47
C ARG A 425 16.05 -0.52 -5.20
N GLY A 426 17.00 -1.39 -5.01
CA GLY A 426 17.13 -2.14 -3.78
C GLY A 426 18.20 -1.51 -2.89
N GLN A 427 18.16 -1.87 -1.61
CA GLN A 427 19.20 -1.57 -0.63
C GLN A 427 19.73 -2.89 -0.07
N ALA A 428 21.03 -3.03 0.06
CA ALA A 428 21.63 -4.19 0.72
C ALA A 428 21.35 -4.14 2.22
N ALA A 429 21.00 -5.29 2.82
CA ALA A 429 20.82 -5.41 4.26
C ALA A 429 22.17 -5.24 4.98
N VAL A 430 22.42 -4.07 5.55
CA VAL A 430 23.72 -3.74 6.15
C VAL A 430 23.62 -3.57 7.66
N THR A 431 22.43 -3.33 8.22
CA THR A 431 22.25 -3.04 9.63
C THR A 431 21.11 -3.83 10.27
N TYR A 432 21.13 -3.91 11.60
CA TYR A 432 20.07 -4.51 12.41
C TYR A 432 18.71 -3.83 12.23
N GLU A 433 18.68 -2.65 11.64
CA GLU A 433 17.43 -1.90 11.38
C GLU A 433 16.63 -2.41 10.19
N ASN A 434 17.16 -3.36 9.42
CA ASN A 434 16.47 -4.04 8.33
C ASN A 434 15.64 -3.13 7.44
N ARG A 435 16.28 -2.11 6.88
CA ARG A 435 15.66 -1.21 5.89
C ARG A 435 15.89 -1.69 4.46
N TRP A 436 16.17 -2.97 4.31
CA TRP A 436 16.47 -3.54 3.02
C TRP A 436 15.23 -3.64 2.15
N THR A 437 15.32 -3.09 0.96
CA THR A 437 14.31 -3.17 -0.09
C THR A 437 14.87 -4.01 -1.22
N PRO A 438 14.29 -5.17 -1.54
CA PRO A 438 14.77 -6.00 -2.64
C PRO A 438 14.34 -5.41 -3.98
N LEU A 439 15.18 -5.58 -5.01
CA LEU A 439 14.88 -5.18 -6.38
C LEU A 439 13.90 -6.17 -7.04
N GLY A 440 12.89 -5.68 -7.75
CA GLY A 440 11.92 -6.49 -8.48
C GLY A 440 10.48 -6.34 -8.00
N VAL A 441 9.58 -7.18 -8.50
CA VAL A 441 8.18 -7.16 -8.07
C VAL A 441 8.08 -7.73 -6.66
N VAL A 442 7.58 -6.90 -5.74
CA VAL A 442 7.46 -7.22 -4.32
C VAL A 442 6.04 -7.59 -3.92
N ARG A 443 5.05 -7.22 -4.73
CA ARG A 443 3.66 -7.58 -4.44
C ARG A 443 2.79 -7.65 -5.70
N PHE A 444 1.95 -8.68 -5.74
CA PHE A 444 0.70 -8.69 -6.49
C PHE A 444 -0.44 -8.70 -5.47
N ALA A 445 -1.44 -7.86 -5.66
CA ALA A 445 -2.54 -7.74 -4.72
C ALA A 445 -3.88 -7.62 -5.44
N ARG A 446 -4.93 -8.16 -4.82
CA ARG A 446 -6.32 -8.06 -5.28
C ARG A 446 -7.25 -7.95 -4.07
N ALA A 447 -8.39 -7.29 -4.23
CA ALA A 447 -9.39 -7.18 -3.17
C ALA A 447 -9.77 -8.56 -2.59
N GLY A 448 -9.76 -8.68 -1.26
CA GLY A 448 -10.08 -9.91 -0.54
C GLY A 448 -9.07 -11.05 -0.68
N TRP A 449 -7.93 -10.84 -1.35
CA TRP A 449 -6.88 -11.85 -1.52
C TRP A 449 -5.68 -11.57 -0.61
N ASP A 450 -5.06 -12.63 -0.12
CA ASP A 450 -3.87 -12.51 0.72
C ASP A 450 -2.60 -12.33 -0.13
N SER A 451 -2.13 -11.10 -0.26
CA SER A 451 -0.98 -10.74 -1.08
C SER A 451 0.34 -11.40 -0.64
N ARG A 452 0.42 -11.97 0.56
CA ARG A 452 1.61 -12.70 1.05
C ARG A 452 1.81 -14.04 0.34
N LEU A 453 0.76 -14.60 -0.30
CA LEU A 453 0.85 -15.87 -1.00
C LEU A 453 1.81 -15.84 -2.20
N GLY A 454 1.96 -14.69 -2.83
CA GLY A 454 2.84 -14.45 -3.98
C GLY A 454 4.11 -13.68 -3.64
N PRO A 455 4.63 -12.90 -4.58
CA PRO A 455 5.78 -12.04 -4.35
C PRO A 455 5.60 -11.17 -3.11
N SER A 456 6.64 -11.10 -2.30
CA SER A 456 6.67 -10.28 -1.10
C SER A 456 8.11 -9.87 -0.83
N ASP A 457 8.34 -8.65 -0.40
CA ASP A 457 9.63 -8.23 0.12
C ASP A 457 9.87 -8.81 1.52
N GLY A 458 8.76 -9.09 2.23
CA GLY A 458 8.77 -9.80 3.49
C GLY A 458 9.56 -9.13 4.59
N ALA A 459 9.77 -7.83 4.53
CA ALA A 459 10.57 -7.04 5.46
C ALA A 459 11.75 -7.84 6.06
N LEU A 460 12.83 -7.85 5.39
CA LEU A 460 13.84 -8.87 5.47
C LEU A 460 14.64 -8.86 6.74
N THR A 461 14.90 -10.03 7.24
CA THR A 461 15.83 -10.26 8.34
C THR A 461 17.28 -10.13 7.84
N LYS A 462 18.21 -9.96 8.75
CA LYS A 462 19.66 -9.88 8.48
C LYS A 462 20.16 -10.98 7.53
N ASP A 463 19.58 -12.18 7.62
CA ASP A 463 20.03 -13.36 6.91
C ASP A 463 19.21 -13.65 5.63
N ASN A 464 18.15 -12.86 5.37
CA ASN A 464 17.32 -13.01 4.21
C ASN A 464 17.59 -11.87 3.22
N LYS A 465 18.00 -12.21 2.01
CA LYS A 465 18.33 -11.26 0.94
C LYS A 465 17.17 -10.96 0.00
N GLY A 466 15.99 -11.39 0.35
CA GLY A 466 14.76 -11.15 -0.38
C GLY A 466 14.46 -12.11 -1.51
N VAL A 467 13.18 -12.32 -1.70
CA VAL A 467 12.66 -13.14 -2.77
C VAL A 467 11.57 -12.35 -3.49
N THR A 468 11.93 -11.75 -4.60
CA THR A 468 11.00 -11.01 -5.46
C THR A 468 10.75 -11.79 -6.75
N PHE A 469 9.68 -11.44 -7.45
CA PHE A 469 9.50 -11.87 -8.83
C PHE A 469 10.40 -11.00 -9.69
N ALA A 470 11.54 -11.57 -10.10
CA ALA A 470 12.58 -10.87 -10.86
C ALA A 470 13.45 -11.83 -11.65
N PRO A 471 14.20 -11.35 -12.68
CA PRO A 471 15.20 -12.13 -13.35
C PRO A 471 16.25 -12.73 -12.43
N THR A 472 16.78 -13.88 -12.81
CA THR A 472 17.91 -14.57 -12.21
C THR A 472 18.85 -15.08 -13.29
N PHE A 473 20.14 -15.17 -13.03
CA PHE A 473 21.13 -15.60 -14.01
C PHE A 473 22.30 -16.36 -13.37
N LEU A 474 22.96 -17.17 -14.19
CA LEU A 474 24.11 -17.99 -13.79
C LEU A 474 25.40 -17.22 -14.04
N GLU A 475 26.16 -16.94 -12.99
CA GLU A 475 27.47 -16.31 -13.06
C GLU A 475 28.48 -17.09 -12.23
N ASN A 476 29.62 -17.46 -12.81
CA ASN A 476 30.68 -18.24 -12.16
C ASN A 476 30.18 -19.51 -11.44
N GLY A 477 29.24 -20.22 -12.07
CA GLY A 477 28.66 -21.45 -11.54
C GLY A 477 27.62 -21.26 -10.43
N ARG A 478 27.31 -20.03 -10.05
CA ARG A 478 26.31 -19.68 -9.03
C ARG A 478 25.12 -18.94 -9.65
N TRP A 479 23.90 -19.33 -9.31
CA TRP A 479 22.71 -18.58 -9.62
C TRP A 479 22.59 -17.34 -8.72
N LEU A 480 22.40 -16.18 -9.36
CA LEU A 480 22.23 -14.88 -8.70
C LEU A 480 20.84 -14.35 -8.99
N ARG A 481 20.12 -13.91 -7.97
CA ARG A 481 18.80 -13.26 -8.09
C ARG A 481 18.98 -11.75 -8.10
N LEU A 482 18.30 -11.03 -8.99
CA LEU A 482 18.38 -9.55 -9.01
C LEU A 482 17.97 -8.94 -7.67
N ALA A 483 17.04 -9.56 -6.95
CA ALA A 483 16.67 -9.14 -5.59
C ALA A 483 17.86 -8.99 -4.63
N GLU A 484 18.89 -9.82 -4.79
CA GLU A 484 20.11 -9.83 -3.96
C GLU A 484 21.19 -8.84 -4.44
N LEU A 485 21.01 -8.24 -5.61
CA LEU A 485 22.02 -7.45 -6.31
C LEU A 485 21.71 -5.96 -6.32
N ALA A 486 21.10 -5.46 -5.25
CA ALA A 486 20.69 -4.06 -5.09
C ALA A 486 21.84 -3.06 -5.30
N GLU A 487 23.07 -3.43 -4.96
CA GLU A 487 24.27 -2.60 -5.16
C GLU A 487 24.72 -2.55 -6.62
N ARG A 488 24.39 -3.60 -7.38
CA ARG A 488 24.85 -3.79 -8.76
C ARG A 488 23.82 -3.38 -9.80
N TYR A 489 22.52 -3.48 -9.49
CA TYR A 489 21.42 -3.30 -10.44
C TYR A 489 20.44 -2.21 -10.00
N GLU A 490 19.78 -1.64 -11.00
CA GLU A 490 18.62 -0.77 -10.85
C GLU A 490 17.56 -1.14 -11.89
N GLY A 491 16.31 -0.77 -11.62
CA GLY A 491 15.18 -0.85 -12.55
C GLY A 491 14.81 0.54 -13.07
N VAL A 492 14.46 0.61 -14.35
CA VAL A 492 13.90 1.82 -14.98
C VAL A 492 12.48 1.51 -15.43
N TRP A 493 11.54 2.26 -14.89
CA TRP A 493 10.12 2.09 -15.14
C TRP A 493 9.68 2.79 -16.42
N SER A 494 8.72 2.19 -17.11
CA SER A 494 8.03 2.81 -18.24
C SER A 494 6.58 2.38 -18.32
N VAL A 495 5.70 3.28 -18.74
CA VAL A 495 4.27 3.05 -18.89
C VAL A 495 3.88 3.23 -20.35
N GLU A 496 3.27 2.21 -20.94
CA GLU A 496 2.81 2.24 -22.32
C GLU A 496 1.32 2.62 -22.43
N PHE A 497 0.49 2.04 -21.55
CA PHE A 497 -0.96 2.17 -21.64
C PHE A 497 -1.61 2.03 -20.27
N VAL A 498 -2.66 2.83 -20.00
CA VAL A 498 -3.39 2.84 -18.73
C VAL A 498 -4.89 2.93 -18.96
N HIS A 499 -5.62 1.94 -18.48
CA HIS A 499 -7.07 1.85 -18.45
C HIS A 499 -7.51 0.90 -17.33
N PRO A 500 -8.68 1.04 -16.68
CA PRO A 500 -9.13 0.10 -15.64
C PRO A 500 -9.15 -1.39 -16.06
N LEU A 501 -9.32 -1.68 -17.33
CA LEU A 501 -9.34 -3.05 -17.85
C LEU A 501 -7.98 -3.54 -18.38
N LEU A 502 -7.01 -2.65 -18.57
CA LEU A 502 -5.72 -3.00 -19.15
C LEU A 502 -4.66 -1.95 -18.79
N VAL A 503 -3.63 -2.35 -18.08
CA VAL A 503 -2.43 -1.54 -17.89
C VAL A 503 -1.23 -2.26 -18.48
N ARG A 504 -0.43 -1.54 -19.27
CA ARG A 504 0.85 -2.02 -19.80
C ARG A 504 1.98 -1.16 -19.30
N CYS A 505 2.97 -1.80 -18.75
CA CYS A 505 4.15 -1.17 -18.20
C CYS A 505 5.35 -2.11 -18.30
N ALA A 506 6.54 -1.58 -18.11
CA ALA A 506 7.75 -2.38 -18.15
C ALA A 506 8.80 -1.88 -17.15
N VAL A 507 9.71 -2.79 -16.79
CA VAL A 507 10.94 -2.48 -16.05
C VAL A 507 12.12 -2.97 -16.85
N ASP A 508 13.04 -2.05 -17.15
CA ASP A 508 14.35 -2.35 -17.69
C ASP A 508 15.35 -2.48 -16.54
N TYR A 509 15.75 -3.70 -16.21
CA TYR A 509 16.80 -4.00 -15.23
C TYR A 509 18.17 -3.92 -15.90
N ARG A 510 19.02 -3.05 -15.38
CA ARG A 510 20.36 -2.83 -15.92
C ARG A 510 21.41 -2.69 -14.80
N PRO A 511 22.67 -3.07 -15.08
CA PRO A 511 23.76 -2.75 -14.18
C PRO A 511 23.88 -1.24 -14.00
N LYS A 512 24.15 -0.81 -12.78
CA LYS A 512 24.47 0.59 -12.45
C LYS A 512 25.78 1.02 -13.12
N ALA A 513 26.01 2.31 -13.24
CA ALA A 513 27.24 2.86 -13.82
C ALA A 513 28.49 2.26 -13.17
N GLY A 514 29.40 1.75 -14.00
CA GLY A 514 30.62 1.08 -13.53
C GLY A 514 30.45 -0.39 -13.11
N GLN A 515 29.22 -0.92 -13.10
CA GLN A 515 28.93 -2.32 -12.85
C GLN A 515 28.77 -3.11 -14.18
N SER A 516 28.90 -4.43 -14.12
CA SER A 516 28.75 -5.32 -15.28
C SER A 516 27.72 -6.40 -15.01
N GLY A 517 27.14 -6.98 -16.07
CA GLY A 517 26.20 -8.08 -16.01
C GLY A 517 25.12 -8.00 -17.08
N PRO A 518 24.27 -9.05 -17.20
CA PRO A 518 23.20 -9.08 -18.19
C PRO A 518 22.12 -8.05 -17.88
N SER A 519 21.55 -7.47 -18.93
CA SER A 519 20.38 -6.59 -18.83
C SER A 519 19.11 -7.35 -19.21
N PHE A 520 18.00 -6.98 -18.57
CA PHE A 520 16.71 -7.62 -18.78
C PHE A 520 15.61 -6.56 -18.94
N ARG A 521 14.60 -6.88 -19.74
CA ARG A 521 13.34 -6.15 -19.79
C ARG A 521 12.21 -7.07 -19.34
N ASN A 522 11.42 -6.60 -18.38
CA ASN A 522 10.22 -7.29 -17.94
C ASN A 522 9.00 -6.44 -18.31
N GLU A 523 8.20 -6.91 -19.23
CA GLU A 523 6.96 -6.29 -19.68
C GLU A 523 5.78 -6.90 -18.94
N PHE A 524 4.92 -6.06 -18.39
CA PHE A 524 3.73 -6.46 -17.65
C PHE A 524 2.47 -6.00 -18.37
N THR A 525 1.52 -6.91 -18.47
CA THR A 525 0.14 -6.62 -18.89
C THR A 525 -0.80 -7.01 -17.76
N LEU A 526 -1.33 -6.01 -17.08
CA LEU A 526 -2.28 -6.19 -15.99
C LEU A 526 -3.70 -6.13 -16.55
N THR A 527 -4.53 -7.04 -16.07
CA THR A 527 -5.99 -7.06 -16.28
C THR A 527 -6.67 -7.24 -14.92
N PRO A 528 -7.98 -7.02 -14.78
CA PRO A 528 -8.69 -7.29 -13.53
C PRO A 528 -8.53 -8.74 -13.02
N ASP A 529 -8.14 -9.66 -13.90
CA ASP A 529 -8.08 -11.10 -13.59
C ASP A 529 -6.67 -11.57 -13.20
N GLY A 530 -5.64 -10.88 -13.65
CA GLY A 530 -4.26 -11.27 -13.35
C GLY A 530 -3.23 -10.45 -14.11
N VAL A 531 -1.98 -10.86 -13.97
CA VAL A 531 -0.82 -10.19 -14.57
C VAL A 531 -0.08 -11.15 -15.50
N PHE A 532 0.02 -10.78 -16.76
CA PHE A 532 0.93 -11.44 -17.70
C PHE A 532 2.28 -10.72 -17.69
N SER A 533 3.33 -11.48 -17.46
CA SER A 533 4.72 -11.00 -17.44
C SER A 533 5.50 -11.68 -18.55
N GLU A 534 6.23 -10.88 -19.31
CA GLU A 534 7.19 -11.35 -20.30
C GLU A 534 8.58 -10.78 -19.99
N VAL A 535 9.50 -11.64 -19.59
CA VAL A 535 10.90 -11.28 -19.33
C VAL A 535 11.75 -11.67 -20.51
N ARG A 536 12.58 -10.74 -20.99
CA ARG A 536 13.59 -10.95 -22.02
C ARG A 536 14.94 -10.47 -21.54
N LYS A 537 16.00 -11.21 -21.89
CA LYS A 537 17.36 -10.72 -21.76
C LYS A 537 17.63 -9.78 -22.93
N THR A 538 18.08 -8.57 -22.66
CA THR A 538 18.35 -7.54 -23.68
C THR A 538 19.83 -7.36 -24.02
N SER A 539 20.72 -7.87 -23.15
CA SER A 539 22.16 -7.88 -23.43
C SER A 539 22.56 -9.07 -24.35
N LEU A 540 23.67 -8.92 -25.08
CA LEU A 540 24.15 -9.90 -26.05
C LEU A 540 25.00 -11.02 -25.41
N ASP A 541 25.34 -10.95 -24.17
CA ASP A 541 26.15 -11.93 -23.45
C ASP A 541 25.48 -13.30 -23.37
N ALA A 542 26.27 -14.37 -23.48
CA ALA A 542 25.78 -15.76 -23.48
C ALA A 542 25.60 -16.33 -22.06
N VAL A 543 24.76 -15.69 -21.25
CA VAL A 543 24.51 -16.09 -19.85
C VAL A 543 23.23 -16.95 -19.78
N LYS A 544 23.28 -18.10 -19.08
CA LYS A 544 22.08 -18.87 -18.73
C LYS A 544 21.26 -18.04 -17.71
N TRP A 545 19.95 -17.88 -17.95
CA TRP A 545 19.10 -17.04 -17.15
C TRP A 545 17.70 -17.63 -16.99
N GLY A 546 16.93 -17.08 -16.06
CA GLY A 546 15.56 -17.44 -15.77
C GLY A 546 14.86 -16.37 -14.96
N VAL A 547 13.78 -16.74 -14.28
CA VAL A 547 13.01 -15.89 -13.40
C VAL A 547 12.84 -16.59 -12.06
N THR A 548 12.88 -15.83 -10.97
CA THR A 548 12.54 -16.32 -9.63
C THR A 548 11.08 -16.01 -9.33
N TRP A 549 10.34 -17.01 -8.86
CA TRP A 549 8.98 -16.86 -8.32
C TRP A 549 9.00 -17.14 -6.83
N PRO A 550 8.66 -16.20 -5.98
CA PRO A 550 8.52 -16.46 -4.56
C PRO A 550 7.16 -17.07 -4.24
N LEU A 551 7.14 -18.05 -3.37
CA LEU A 551 5.93 -18.68 -2.84
C LEU A 551 5.98 -18.73 -1.33
N LEU A 552 4.91 -18.32 -0.65
CA LEU A 552 4.76 -18.54 0.78
C LEU A 552 4.58 -20.05 1.03
N GLU A 553 5.46 -20.64 1.82
CA GLU A 553 5.44 -22.08 2.13
C GLU A 553 4.90 -22.37 3.52
N ASN A 554 5.15 -21.48 4.48
CA ASN A 554 4.73 -21.63 5.86
C ASN A 554 4.60 -20.26 6.53
N ASP A 555 3.46 -19.96 7.08
CA ASP A 555 3.21 -18.74 7.87
C ASP A 555 2.74 -19.02 9.30
N GLY A 556 2.93 -20.26 9.79
CA GLY A 556 2.40 -20.74 11.06
C GLY A 556 1.03 -21.43 10.92
N ARG A 557 0.43 -21.43 9.74
CA ARG A 557 -0.78 -22.19 9.38
C ARG A 557 -0.48 -23.19 8.27
N PRO A 558 -1.27 -24.28 8.17
CA PRO A 558 -1.14 -25.21 7.05
C PRO A 558 -1.39 -24.50 5.70
N LEU A 559 -0.46 -24.65 4.77
CA LEU A 559 -0.59 -24.21 3.39
C LEU A 559 -0.64 -25.42 2.46
N THR A 560 -1.51 -25.37 1.45
CA THR A 560 -1.54 -26.35 0.38
C THR A 560 -0.68 -25.83 -0.77
N ARG A 561 0.30 -26.61 -1.18
CA ARG A 561 1.13 -26.31 -2.34
C ARG A 561 0.90 -27.35 -3.42
N THR A 562 0.60 -26.89 -4.61
CA THR A 562 0.54 -27.73 -5.82
C THR A 562 1.64 -27.29 -6.76
N GLN A 563 2.37 -28.25 -7.29
CA GLN A 563 3.35 -28.02 -8.33
C GLN A 563 3.10 -29.02 -9.46
N SER A 564 2.96 -28.50 -10.64
CA SER A 564 3.04 -29.27 -11.89
C SER A 564 4.19 -28.73 -12.74
N PRO A 565 4.57 -29.36 -13.87
CA PRO A 565 5.60 -28.82 -14.74
C PRO A 565 5.38 -27.39 -15.20
N TYR A 566 4.15 -26.86 -15.13
CA TYR A 566 3.77 -25.54 -15.61
C TYR A 566 3.28 -24.59 -14.53
N ILE A 567 3.03 -25.08 -13.32
CA ILE A 567 2.26 -24.34 -12.31
C ILE A 567 3.00 -24.39 -10.97
N ALA A 568 3.14 -23.23 -10.36
CA ALA A 568 3.39 -23.13 -8.94
C ALA A 568 2.16 -22.48 -8.27
N SER A 569 1.60 -23.16 -7.31
CA SER A 569 0.42 -22.70 -6.58
C SER A 569 0.63 -22.85 -5.08
N THR A 570 0.14 -21.89 -4.32
CA THR A 570 0.05 -22.00 -2.86
C THR A 570 -1.28 -21.45 -2.39
N GLY A 571 -1.81 -21.97 -1.31
CA GLY A 571 -3.07 -21.56 -0.71
C GLY A 571 -3.26 -22.11 0.68
N TYR A 572 -4.27 -21.63 1.40
CA TYR A 572 -4.58 -22.11 2.74
C TYR A 572 -5.43 -23.38 2.69
N ALA A 573 -4.91 -24.46 3.29
CA ALA A 573 -5.65 -25.70 3.41
C ALA A 573 -6.91 -25.50 4.27
N GLY A 574 -8.05 -26.02 3.78
CA GLY A 574 -9.32 -25.99 4.52
C GLY A 574 -9.95 -24.61 4.68
N SER A 575 -9.39 -23.56 4.07
CA SER A 575 -10.03 -22.25 4.05
C SER A 575 -11.30 -22.29 3.20
N PRO A 576 -12.46 -21.84 3.72
CA PRO A 576 -13.66 -21.68 2.90
C PRO A 576 -13.44 -20.68 1.77
N ASP A 577 -12.51 -19.74 1.92
CA ASP A 577 -12.20 -18.71 0.96
C ASP A 577 -11.26 -19.17 -0.16
N ARG A 578 -10.70 -20.37 -0.07
CA ARG A 578 -9.86 -21.03 -1.10
C ARG A 578 -8.94 -20.07 -1.85
N GLN A 579 -8.19 -19.27 -1.12
CA GLN A 579 -7.28 -18.33 -1.74
C GLN A 579 -6.05 -19.05 -2.28
N ASN A 580 -5.74 -18.82 -3.55
CA ASN A 580 -4.58 -19.41 -4.22
C ASN A 580 -3.80 -18.36 -5.00
N TYR A 581 -2.51 -18.55 -5.03
CA TYR A 581 -1.61 -17.89 -5.96
C TYR A 581 -1.19 -18.91 -7.02
N LEU A 582 -1.39 -18.56 -8.28
CA LEU A 582 -1.04 -19.40 -9.40
C LEU A 582 -0.11 -18.65 -10.34
N ALA A 583 1.05 -19.24 -10.63
CA ALA A 583 1.94 -18.77 -11.66
C ALA A 583 2.05 -19.84 -12.76
N ILE A 584 1.65 -19.49 -13.97
CA ILE A 584 1.55 -20.39 -15.13
C ILE A 584 2.61 -19.99 -16.14
N ALA A 585 3.57 -20.89 -16.41
CA ALA A 585 4.52 -20.70 -17.50
C ALA A 585 3.88 -21.03 -18.86
N ALA A 586 4.24 -20.26 -19.89
CA ALA A 586 3.73 -20.46 -21.24
C ALA A 586 4.31 -21.69 -21.95
N SER A 587 5.50 -22.13 -21.56
CA SER A 587 6.19 -23.30 -22.07
C SER A 587 6.71 -24.18 -20.94
N VAL A 588 7.06 -25.44 -21.23
CA VAL A 588 7.62 -26.35 -20.22
C VAL A 588 8.96 -25.81 -19.71
N PRO A 589 9.05 -25.34 -18.47
CA PRO A 589 10.27 -24.81 -17.93
C PRO A 589 11.10 -25.89 -17.23
N GLU A 590 12.40 -25.62 -17.09
CA GLU A 590 13.22 -26.25 -16.05
C GLU A 590 12.91 -25.53 -14.72
N VAL A 591 12.30 -26.25 -13.78
CA VAL A 591 11.92 -25.71 -12.46
C VAL A 591 12.86 -26.24 -11.39
N THR A 592 13.44 -25.34 -10.61
CA THR A 592 14.26 -25.68 -9.43
C THR A 592 13.65 -25.03 -8.20
N LEU A 593 13.32 -25.83 -7.20
CA LEU A 593 12.96 -25.35 -5.87
C LEU A 593 14.25 -25.06 -5.09
N GLU A 594 14.43 -23.83 -4.66
CA GLU A 594 15.55 -23.45 -3.82
C GLU A 594 15.18 -23.61 -2.33
N GLU A 595 16.15 -23.48 -1.43
CA GLU A 595 15.90 -23.56 0.00
C GLU A 595 14.98 -22.43 0.46
N PRO A 596 14.02 -22.70 1.37
CA PRO A 596 13.15 -21.68 1.92
C PRO A 596 13.95 -20.61 2.65
N GLN A 597 13.48 -19.37 2.58
CA GLN A 597 14.07 -18.24 3.28
C GLN A 597 13.08 -17.70 4.29
N ARG A 598 13.49 -17.59 5.55
CA ARG A 598 12.68 -16.99 6.60
C ARG A 598 12.53 -15.50 6.34
N SER A 599 11.27 -15.05 6.26
CA SER A 599 10.90 -13.65 6.20
C SER A 599 10.00 -13.28 7.37
N THR A 600 9.58 -12.05 7.43
CA THR A 600 8.63 -11.56 8.44
C THR A 600 7.21 -12.10 8.20
N TYR A 601 6.88 -12.44 6.97
CA TYR A 601 5.59 -13.10 6.64
C TYR A 601 5.59 -14.60 6.86
N GLY A 602 6.76 -15.21 6.99
CA GLY A 602 6.91 -16.65 7.11
C GLY A 602 8.06 -17.19 6.24
N ASP A 603 7.99 -18.46 5.89
CA ASP A 603 8.99 -19.08 5.04
C ASP A 603 8.58 -18.92 3.57
N LEU A 604 9.37 -18.19 2.81
CA LEU A 604 9.24 -18.00 1.37
C LEU A 604 10.20 -18.93 0.62
N ARG A 605 9.67 -19.71 -0.29
CA ARG A 605 10.48 -20.57 -1.18
C ARG A 605 10.71 -19.89 -2.51
N PRO A 606 11.96 -19.60 -2.88
CA PRO A 606 12.29 -19.20 -4.24
C PRO A 606 12.10 -20.38 -5.20
N VAL A 607 11.37 -20.16 -6.28
CA VAL A 607 11.22 -21.12 -7.38
C VAL A 607 11.90 -20.54 -8.61
N ARG A 608 13.01 -21.13 -9.01
CA ARG A 608 13.70 -20.71 -10.23
C ARG A 608 13.11 -21.40 -11.44
N VAL A 609 12.77 -20.60 -12.44
CA VAL A 609 12.14 -21.04 -13.68
C VAL A 609 13.00 -20.61 -14.86
N VAL A 610 13.54 -21.58 -15.58
CA VAL A 610 14.33 -21.38 -16.80
C VAL A 610 13.54 -21.93 -17.96
N THR A 611 13.30 -21.11 -18.98
CA THR A 611 12.64 -21.55 -20.21
C THR A 611 13.67 -21.69 -21.33
N PRO A 612 13.48 -22.61 -22.27
CA PRO A 612 14.37 -22.78 -23.44
C PRO A 612 14.21 -21.63 -24.45
N GLU A 613 13.16 -20.83 -24.31
CA GLU A 613 12.84 -19.74 -25.22
C GLU A 613 13.65 -18.48 -24.94
N SER A 614 13.66 -17.55 -25.89
CA SER A 614 14.29 -16.22 -25.75
C SER A 614 13.55 -15.30 -24.78
N ALA A 615 12.34 -15.68 -24.37
CA ALA A 615 11.53 -14.95 -23.39
C ALA A 615 10.93 -15.92 -22.37
N ASN A 616 10.94 -15.52 -21.10
CA ASN A 616 10.22 -16.22 -20.03
C ASN A 616 8.85 -15.56 -19.86
N ARG A 617 7.78 -16.31 -20.12
CA ARG A 617 6.41 -15.83 -20.12
C ARG A 617 5.60 -16.52 -19.05
N VAL A 618 4.97 -15.73 -18.19
CA VAL A 618 4.24 -16.19 -17.01
C VAL A 618 2.92 -15.43 -16.89
N PHE A 619 1.84 -16.15 -16.62
CA PHE A 619 0.59 -15.56 -16.19
C PHE A 619 0.41 -15.78 -14.67
N VAL A 620 0.30 -14.70 -13.93
CA VAL A 620 0.05 -14.71 -12.49
C VAL A 620 -1.43 -14.50 -12.25
N TYR A 621 -2.04 -15.45 -11.54
CA TYR A 621 -3.47 -15.47 -11.27
C TYR A 621 -3.75 -15.63 -9.77
N PRO A 622 -4.04 -14.55 -9.05
CA PRO A 622 -4.60 -14.62 -7.71
C PRO A 622 -6.07 -15.05 -7.78
N SER A 623 -6.44 -16.12 -7.11
CA SER A 623 -7.83 -16.61 -7.09
C SER A 623 -8.39 -16.71 -5.68
N SER A 624 -9.70 -16.50 -5.57
CA SER A 624 -10.49 -16.64 -4.33
C SER A 624 -11.69 -17.53 -4.57
N ALA A 625 -12.48 -17.79 -3.54
CA ALA A 625 -13.77 -18.46 -3.68
C ALA A 625 -14.67 -17.73 -4.70
N GLY A 626 -15.25 -18.48 -5.63
CA GLY A 626 -16.08 -17.93 -6.72
C GLY A 626 -15.31 -17.60 -8.01
N ASP A 627 -13.98 -17.55 -7.97
CA ASP A 627 -13.18 -17.44 -9.20
C ASP A 627 -13.06 -18.83 -9.90
N PRO A 628 -12.77 -18.86 -11.20
CA PRO A 628 -12.48 -20.09 -11.91
C PRO A 628 -11.37 -20.90 -11.25
N ALA A 629 -11.51 -22.23 -11.25
CA ALA A 629 -10.50 -23.09 -10.66
C ALA A 629 -9.14 -22.92 -11.37
N PRO A 630 -8.01 -22.94 -10.64
CA PRO A 630 -6.67 -22.81 -11.20
C PRO A 630 -6.40 -23.73 -12.40
N ASP A 631 -6.84 -24.98 -12.32
CA ASP A 631 -6.65 -25.95 -13.41
C ASP A 631 -7.38 -25.56 -14.69
N SER A 632 -8.57 -24.96 -14.59
CA SER A 632 -9.32 -24.49 -15.77
C SER A 632 -8.65 -23.25 -16.40
N VAL A 633 -8.08 -22.39 -15.59
CA VAL A 633 -7.31 -21.21 -16.07
C VAL A 633 -6.05 -21.69 -16.79
N HIS A 634 -5.34 -22.64 -16.21
CA HIS A 634 -4.18 -23.27 -16.82
C HIS A 634 -4.52 -23.94 -18.15
N ALA A 635 -5.55 -24.76 -18.18
CA ALA A 635 -5.96 -25.48 -19.40
C ALA A 635 -6.29 -24.54 -20.58
N GLY A 636 -6.80 -23.34 -20.25
CA GLY A 636 -7.14 -22.29 -21.23
C GLY A 636 -6.00 -21.33 -21.58
N PHE A 637 -4.88 -21.37 -20.84
CA PHE A 637 -3.80 -20.40 -21.04
C PHE A 637 -2.97 -20.70 -22.30
N ARG A 638 -2.84 -19.70 -23.16
CA ARG A 638 -2.01 -19.73 -24.38
C ARG A 638 -1.41 -18.35 -24.62
N VAL A 639 -0.16 -18.31 -25.04
CA VAL A 639 0.48 -17.09 -25.54
C VAL A 639 0.27 -16.99 -27.04
N THR A 640 -0.04 -15.79 -27.50
CA THR A 640 -0.21 -15.44 -28.92
C THR A 640 0.90 -14.48 -29.36
N SER A 641 1.02 -14.22 -30.64
CA SER A 641 1.99 -13.24 -31.17
C SER A 641 1.75 -11.80 -30.66
N GLU A 642 0.54 -11.49 -30.22
CA GLU A 642 0.11 -10.13 -29.84
C GLU A 642 -0.28 -10.01 -28.36
N GLY A 643 -0.19 -11.10 -27.58
CA GLY A 643 -0.60 -11.10 -26.18
C GLY A 643 -0.82 -12.49 -25.61
N PHE A 644 -1.92 -12.71 -24.92
CA PHE A 644 -2.26 -13.98 -24.29
C PHE A 644 -3.76 -14.24 -24.29
N GLN A 645 -4.12 -15.50 -24.10
CA GLN A 645 -5.49 -15.97 -23.90
C GLN A 645 -5.55 -16.90 -22.68
N SER A 646 -6.63 -16.83 -21.93
CA SER A 646 -6.96 -17.78 -20.85
C SER A 646 -8.46 -18.10 -20.87
N SER A 647 -8.93 -18.96 -19.97
CA SER A 647 -10.38 -19.18 -19.78
C SER A 647 -11.08 -17.94 -19.22
N LEU A 648 -10.34 -16.96 -18.67
CA LEU A 648 -10.85 -15.69 -18.17
C LEU A 648 -11.05 -14.65 -19.26
N GLY A 649 -10.26 -14.71 -20.32
CA GLY A 649 -10.31 -13.74 -21.39
C GLY A 649 -9.08 -13.78 -22.29
N ARG A 650 -8.97 -12.79 -23.16
CA ARG A 650 -7.86 -12.63 -24.10
C ARG A 650 -7.37 -11.20 -24.14
N VAL A 651 -6.08 -11.02 -24.26
CA VAL A 651 -5.45 -9.73 -24.57
C VAL A 651 -4.64 -9.88 -25.85
N SER A 652 -4.86 -9.00 -26.81
CA SER A 652 -4.17 -8.95 -28.08
C SER A 652 -3.92 -7.48 -28.44
N GLY A 653 -2.68 -7.05 -28.38
CA GLY A 653 -2.35 -5.65 -28.53
C GLY A 653 -3.12 -4.76 -27.56
N ARG A 654 -4.04 -3.93 -28.08
CA ARG A 654 -4.95 -3.08 -27.30
C ARG A 654 -6.38 -3.65 -27.21
N LEU A 655 -6.58 -4.92 -27.51
CA LEU A 655 -7.85 -5.61 -27.37
C LEU A 655 -7.91 -6.30 -26.02
N TYR A 656 -8.94 -5.99 -25.27
CA TYR A 656 -9.30 -6.70 -24.03
C TYR A 656 -10.55 -7.56 -24.29
N VAL A 657 -10.50 -8.82 -23.95
CA VAL A 657 -11.61 -9.74 -24.03
C VAL A 657 -11.97 -10.22 -22.64
N GLY A 658 -13.19 -9.95 -22.23
CA GLY A 658 -13.75 -10.39 -20.98
C GLY A 658 -14.99 -11.25 -21.15
N ARG A 659 -15.59 -11.70 -20.03
CA ARG A 659 -16.89 -12.35 -19.99
C ARG A 659 -17.79 -11.67 -18.97
N THR A 660 -19.07 -11.58 -19.32
CA THR A 660 -20.08 -11.24 -18.32
C THR A 660 -20.58 -12.51 -17.65
N SER A 661 -20.88 -12.43 -16.37
CA SER A 661 -21.53 -13.50 -15.61
C SER A 661 -22.86 -13.02 -15.04
N ALA A 662 -23.69 -13.96 -14.57
CA ALA A 662 -24.92 -13.61 -13.87
C ALA A 662 -24.67 -12.74 -12.62
N GLY A 663 -23.45 -12.80 -12.05
CA GLY A 663 -23.01 -11.98 -10.92
C GLY A 663 -22.46 -10.60 -11.26
N GLY A 664 -22.30 -10.24 -12.55
CA GLY A 664 -22.03 -8.88 -12.98
C GLY A 664 -20.59 -8.46 -13.20
N VAL A 665 -19.59 -9.33 -13.12
CA VAL A 665 -18.19 -8.96 -13.43
C VAL A 665 -18.06 -8.57 -14.90
N GLY A 666 -17.54 -7.35 -15.17
CA GLY A 666 -17.41 -6.81 -16.52
C GLY A 666 -18.73 -6.51 -17.22
N ARG A 667 -19.81 -6.39 -16.48
CA ARG A 667 -21.18 -6.16 -17.01
C ARG A 667 -21.49 -4.70 -17.24
N GLU A 668 -20.93 -3.83 -16.42
CA GLU A 668 -21.07 -2.39 -16.46
C GLU A 668 -19.71 -1.76 -16.75
N ILE A 669 -19.63 -0.91 -17.75
CA ILE A 669 -18.38 -0.30 -18.18
C ILE A 669 -18.61 1.20 -18.33
N ASP A 670 -17.78 1.96 -17.64
CA ASP A 670 -17.68 3.41 -17.76
C ASP A 670 -16.62 3.71 -18.84
N LEU A 671 -17.00 4.30 -19.93
CA LEU A 671 -16.12 4.58 -21.06
C LEU A 671 -15.52 5.98 -21.03
N ASP A 672 -16.15 6.92 -20.33
CA ASP A 672 -15.76 8.32 -20.33
C ASP A 672 -15.31 8.85 -18.96
N GLY A 673 -15.42 8.03 -17.91
CA GLY A 673 -14.94 8.37 -16.56
C GLY A 673 -15.91 9.23 -15.76
N ASP A 674 -17.18 9.34 -16.16
CA ASP A 674 -18.19 10.15 -15.44
C ASP A 674 -18.78 9.44 -14.22
N GLY A 675 -18.45 8.16 -14.02
CA GLY A 675 -18.90 7.32 -12.90
C GLY A 675 -20.26 6.69 -13.11
N LYS A 676 -20.76 6.68 -14.35
CA LYS A 676 -21.97 5.99 -14.76
C LYS A 676 -21.66 4.91 -15.78
N PRO A 677 -22.45 3.83 -15.82
CA PRO A 677 -22.27 2.81 -16.85
C PRO A 677 -22.63 3.38 -18.24
N ASP A 678 -21.65 3.38 -19.15
CA ASP A 678 -21.88 3.67 -20.57
C ASP A 678 -22.25 2.42 -21.35
N VAL A 679 -21.79 1.27 -20.89
CA VAL A 679 -22.13 -0.03 -21.45
C VAL A 679 -22.62 -0.95 -20.34
N GLN A 680 -23.80 -1.49 -20.53
CA GLN A 680 -24.39 -2.49 -19.66
C GLN A 680 -24.86 -3.69 -20.48
N PHE A 681 -24.19 -4.83 -20.31
CA PHE A 681 -24.57 -6.05 -21.01
C PHE A 681 -25.76 -6.73 -20.35
N ASN A 682 -26.72 -7.16 -21.16
CA ASN A 682 -27.89 -7.91 -20.72
C ASN A 682 -27.69 -9.40 -21.04
N GLY A 683 -27.30 -10.19 -20.03
CA GLY A 683 -27.04 -11.62 -20.17
C GLY A 683 -25.56 -11.99 -20.15
N GLU A 684 -25.29 -13.26 -20.31
CA GLU A 684 -23.94 -13.80 -20.38
C GLU A 684 -23.40 -13.78 -21.82
N CYS A 685 -22.27 -13.10 -22.01
CA CYS A 685 -21.54 -13.14 -23.28
C CYS A 685 -20.05 -12.92 -23.04
N GLY A 686 -19.22 -13.40 -23.94
CA GLY A 686 -17.87 -12.90 -24.13
C GLY A 686 -17.94 -11.57 -24.88
N PHE A 687 -17.14 -10.61 -24.49
CA PHE A 687 -17.07 -9.32 -25.15
C PHE A 687 -15.63 -8.92 -25.44
N VAL A 688 -15.44 -8.16 -26.50
CA VAL A 688 -14.17 -7.59 -26.91
C VAL A 688 -14.29 -6.06 -26.89
N LEU A 689 -13.37 -5.43 -26.18
CA LEU A 689 -13.21 -3.99 -26.16
C LEU A 689 -11.93 -3.62 -26.89
N GLN A 690 -12.03 -2.81 -27.93
CA GLN A 690 -10.87 -2.21 -28.55
C GLN A 690 -10.55 -0.89 -27.86
N LEU A 691 -9.32 -0.78 -27.31
CA LEU A 691 -8.87 0.37 -26.55
C LEU A 691 -7.91 1.23 -27.38
N ASP A 692 -8.10 2.53 -27.36
CA ASP A 692 -7.14 3.48 -27.90
C ASP A 692 -7.00 4.69 -26.99
N ARG A 693 -5.75 5.03 -26.64
CA ARG A 693 -5.39 6.17 -25.77
C ARG A 693 -6.25 6.27 -24.49
N GLY A 694 -6.50 5.11 -23.85
CA GLY A 694 -7.30 5.05 -22.64
C GLY A 694 -8.81 5.10 -22.82
N LYS A 695 -9.31 5.00 -24.05
CA LYS A 695 -10.74 4.97 -24.36
C LYS A 695 -11.14 3.70 -25.10
N VAL A 696 -12.36 3.24 -24.88
CA VAL A 696 -12.98 2.19 -25.68
C VAL A 696 -13.48 2.79 -26.99
N ILE A 697 -13.09 2.21 -28.11
CA ILE A 697 -13.47 2.69 -29.45
C ILE A 697 -14.36 1.71 -30.20
N ALA A 698 -14.38 0.44 -29.83
CA ALA A 698 -15.26 -0.56 -30.42
C ALA A 698 -15.64 -1.66 -29.41
N ILE A 699 -16.83 -2.21 -29.57
CA ILE A 699 -17.39 -3.30 -28.78
C ILE A 699 -17.82 -4.43 -29.71
N GLU A 700 -17.45 -5.67 -29.36
CA GLU A 700 -17.87 -6.88 -30.08
C GLU A 700 -18.25 -7.97 -29.06
N THR A 701 -19.14 -8.87 -29.41
CA THR A 701 -19.54 -10.01 -28.58
C THR A 701 -19.32 -11.35 -29.27
N ASP A 702 -19.10 -12.42 -28.50
CA ASP A 702 -18.87 -13.80 -29.03
C ASP A 702 -20.17 -14.50 -29.47
N ARG A 703 -21.31 -13.97 -29.06
CA ARG A 703 -22.66 -14.43 -29.43
C ARG A 703 -23.59 -13.23 -29.50
N ALA A 704 -24.74 -13.41 -30.16
CA ALA A 704 -25.76 -12.38 -30.17
C ALA A 704 -26.15 -11.99 -28.74
N ALA A 705 -26.07 -10.70 -28.42
CA ALA A 705 -26.33 -10.17 -27.09
C ALA A 705 -27.07 -8.83 -27.21
N THR A 706 -27.65 -8.38 -26.12
CA THR A 706 -28.15 -6.99 -26.03
C THR A 706 -27.33 -6.24 -25.01
N ALA A 707 -27.03 -4.98 -25.29
CA ALA A 707 -26.38 -4.09 -24.36
C ALA A 707 -27.03 -2.70 -24.44
N ASP A 708 -27.11 -2.03 -23.31
CA ASP A 708 -27.39 -0.61 -23.27
C ASP A 708 -26.03 0.11 -23.40
N VAL A 709 -25.88 0.89 -24.46
CA VAL A 709 -24.66 1.64 -24.79
C VAL A 709 -25.01 3.11 -24.87
N PHE A 710 -24.47 3.93 -23.97
CA PHE A 710 -24.82 5.34 -23.78
C PHE A 710 -26.35 5.58 -23.73
N GLY A 711 -27.05 4.74 -22.96
CA GLY A 711 -28.51 4.81 -22.81
C GLY A 711 -29.33 4.36 -24.04
N LYS A 712 -28.66 3.84 -25.08
CA LYS A 712 -29.34 3.25 -26.26
C LYS A 712 -29.22 1.72 -26.19
N ARG A 713 -30.36 1.06 -26.28
CA ARG A 713 -30.39 -0.40 -26.35
C ARG A 713 -30.01 -0.83 -27.76
N LEU A 714 -28.91 -1.64 -27.82
CA LEU A 714 -28.37 -2.20 -29.06
C LEU A 714 -28.50 -3.70 -29.05
N THR A 715 -28.76 -4.28 -30.21
CA THR A 715 -28.49 -5.70 -30.46
C THR A 715 -27.10 -5.78 -31.04
N LEU A 716 -26.25 -6.58 -30.38
CA LEU A 716 -24.89 -6.84 -30.82
C LEU A 716 -24.89 -8.21 -31.50
N ASP A 717 -24.67 -8.22 -32.81
CA ASP A 717 -24.51 -9.47 -33.55
C ASP A 717 -23.15 -10.12 -33.23
N ALA A 718 -23.14 -11.45 -33.15
CA ALA A 718 -21.93 -12.19 -32.89
C ALA A 718 -20.80 -11.80 -33.86
N HIS A 719 -19.62 -11.52 -33.33
CA HIS A 719 -18.41 -11.16 -34.08
C HIS A 719 -18.52 -9.93 -35.00
N SER A 720 -19.49 -9.04 -34.69
CA SER A 720 -19.70 -7.80 -35.44
C SER A 720 -19.35 -6.59 -34.55
N PRO A 721 -18.21 -5.91 -34.77
CA PRO A 721 -17.80 -4.80 -33.93
C PRO A 721 -18.67 -3.57 -34.12
N VAL A 722 -19.15 -2.98 -33.03
CA VAL A 722 -19.87 -1.71 -32.99
C VAL A 722 -18.90 -0.61 -32.56
N LEU A 723 -18.75 0.42 -33.40
CA LEU A 723 -17.87 1.56 -33.11
C LEU A 723 -18.54 2.54 -32.15
N VAL A 724 -17.93 2.74 -30.99
CA VAL A 724 -18.44 3.59 -29.92
C VAL A 724 -18.51 5.08 -30.35
N ASN A 725 -17.51 5.55 -31.06
CA ASN A 725 -17.45 6.94 -31.55
C ASN A 725 -18.56 7.31 -32.54
N ARG A 726 -19.26 6.36 -33.15
CA ARG A 726 -20.43 6.59 -33.98
C ARG A 726 -21.72 6.64 -33.20
N LEU A 727 -21.72 6.26 -31.93
CA LEU A 727 -22.87 6.25 -31.03
C LEU A 727 -23.11 7.62 -30.38
N HIS A 728 -22.06 8.43 -30.24
CA HIS A 728 -22.19 9.84 -29.95
C HIS A 728 -22.72 10.53 -31.23
N GLY A 729 -24.02 10.82 -31.29
CA GLY A 729 -24.59 11.60 -32.39
C GLY A 729 -23.89 12.97 -32.50
N PRO A 730 -24.09 13.75 -33.60
CA PRO A 730 -23.37 15.00 -33.88
C PRO A 730 -23.78 16.16 -32.96
N THR A 731 -23.78 15.95 -31.67
CA THR A 731 -24.11 16.97 -30.67
C THR A 731 -23.02 17.01 -29.64
N GLU A 732 -21.92 17.69 -29.96
CA GLU A 732 -21.17 18.46 -28.99
C GLU A 732 -20.01 19.23 -29.64
N SER A 733 -20.34 20.00 -30.69
CA SER A 733 -19.48 21.11 -31.12
C SER A 733 -20.03 22.45 -30.64
N LYS A 734 -20.52 22.55 -29.41
CA LYS A 734 -20.85 23.82 -28.75
C LYS A 734 -20.74 23.72 -27.24
N ARG A 735 -19.51 23.78 -26.73
CA ARG A 735 -19.19 24.54 -25.50
C ARG A 735 -17.81 25.09 -25.64
N ARG A 736 -17.76 26.40 -25.80
CA ARG A 736 -16.58 27.25 -25.71
C ARG A 736 -16.12 27.36 -24.28
#